data_4fa9373ab1500ec470d80fa48d1db8f5
#
_entry.id   4fa9373ab1500ec470d80fa48d1db8f5
#
_cell.length_a   1.000
_cell.length_b   1.000
_cell.length_c   1.000
_cell.angle_alpha   90.00
_cell.angle_beta   90.00
_cell.angle_gamma   90.00
#
_symmetry.space_group_name_H-M   'P 1'
#
loop_
_entity.id
_entity.type
_entity.pdbx_description
1 polymer ?
#
loop_
_entity_poly.entity_id
_entity_poly.type
_entity_poly.pdbx_seq_one_letter_code
_entity_poly.pdbx_strand_id
1 'polypeptide(L)'
;MLSAGFILFVSAVYLGLLFAVARFGDARADAGRSIISANVYALSLAVYCTSWTFYGSVGRATSGGLSFLTIYIGPTLMLLFVGVIVKMIRISKAQRITSIADFIASRYGKSQLLAGLVTVIAVVGVVPYIALQLKAVAASLEVLLDHSGNSFNPPLLDSTFVIAALLAVFTILFGTRHLDATERHEGMVAAIAFESVVKLLAFLAVGLFVTYGMFGGFSELFERAAAAPELARLLQPDSSRAGTWTALILLSGLAIVFLPRQFQIIVVENVDESHLRRAVWLFPLYLLLINIFVLPLALGGLLHFQGQSFNPDTFVLTLPLSRGAEALALLVFIGGLSAATGMVIVETIALSTMVCNDLVMPWLLRAQWFGISERRDLSGILLGIRRAAIVVILLLGYIYFRAAGEAYALVGIGLISFAAVAQFAPAMFGGMYWKQGTHAGAVAGLLGGFAVWLYTLLLPSFAKSGWIDRGFVEQGLWGIGAFKAQALFGLGGLDEISHSLWWSLLVNIGLYVAVSLNTRPDALEAGQAERFVDVFRHGARENDAQLWRGSASAEDLVGLLERFLGPVRTRQQLATFAAARGTADWRTLPADAEFVRFAEAQLSGAIGSASARVMVASVAREENLGLDEVLDILDEATQVRAYSRQLETKSQELEAATAELREANERLRELDRMKDDFISTVTHELRTPLTSIRAFSEMLHEDPEIELADRTRFLGIIVNEAERLTRLINQILDMAKLESGRAEWTTGDVDIGEVVRETMASLGQLFRDRGVTLESEVPAVGPVVLADRDRLTQVMINLLSNAVKFVPADTGLVMVRVMPLGNEVRVEVEDNGPGLTAEESSVIFEKFRQGGNTMTDKPQG
;
A
#
# COMPACT_ATOMS: atom_id res chain seq x y z
N MET A 1 -20.13 7.86 42.97
CA MET A 1 -20.34 9.06 42.11
C MET A 1 -18.97 9.66 41.79
N LEU A 2 -18.69 9.82 40.51
CA LEU A 2 -17.45 10.44 40.00
C LEU A 2 -17.51 11.94 40.30
N SER A 3 -16.72 12.45 41.26
CA SER A 3 -16.62 13.92 41.42
C SER A 3 -15.75 14.56 40.35
N ALA A 4 -16.01 15.81 40.00
CA ALA A 4 -15.20 16.55 39.04
C ALA A 4 -13.70 16.56 39.42
N GLY A 5 -13.42 16.74 40.71
CA GLY A 5 -12.05 16.69 41.27
C GLY A 5 -11.36 15.32 41.05
N PHE A 6 -12.12 14.22 41.18
CA PHE A 6 -11.58 12.88 40.94
C PHE A 6 -11.28 12.63 39.45
N ILE A 7 -12.16 13.06 38.53
CA ILE A 7 -11.95 12.96 37.09
C ILE A 7 -10.69 13.74 36.70
N LEU A 8 -10.57 14.99 37.16
CA LEU A 8 -9.39 15.83 36.86
C LEU A 8 -8.12 15.26 37.50
N PHE A 9 -8.19 14.70 38.69
CA PHE A 9 -7.06 14.03 39.35
C PHE A 9 -6.56 12.81 38.55
N VAL A 10 -7.48 11.91 38.15
CA VAL A 10 -7.14 10.74 37.33
C VAL A 10 -6.55 11.16 35.97
N SER A 11 -7.11 12.18 35.36
CA SER A 11 -6.58 12.75 34.10
C SER A 11 -5.16 13.30 34.27
N ALA A 12 -4.91 14.03 35.35
CA ALA A 12 -3.59 14.56 35.66
C ALA A 12 -2.56 13.45 35.94
N VAL A 13 -2.97 12.41 36.67
CA VAL A 13 -2.12 11.22 36.92
C VAL A 13 -1.78 10.52 35.61
N TYR A 14 -2.77 10.34 34.72
CA TYR A 14 -2.54 9.75 33.41
C TYR A 14 -1.55 10.57 32.57
N LEU A 15 -1.74 11.88 32.44
CA LEU A 15 -0.81 12.78 31.74
C LEU A 15 0.60 12.75 32.38
N GLY A 16 0.68 12.71 33.74
CA GLY A 16 1.95 12.53 34.43
C GLY A 16 2.65 11.22 34.08
N LEU A 17 1.89 10.13 33.94
CA LEU A 17 2.42 8.83 33.51
C LEU A 17 2.95 8.88 32.10
N LEU A 18 2.22 9.51 31.16
CA LEU A 18 2.71 9.71 29.80
C LEU A 18 4.03 10.49 29.77
N PHE A 19 4.11 11.54 30.54
CA PHE A 19 5.35 12.31 30.70
C PHE A 19 6.50 11.48 31.26
N ALA A 20 6.23 10.62 32.22
CA ALA A 20 7.23 9.71 32.79
C ALA A 20 7.72 8.69 31.76
N VAL A 21 6.83 8.13 30.94
CA VAL A 21 7.18 7.20 29.84
C VAL A 21 8.07 7.88 28.81
N ALA A 22 7.70 9.10 28.39
CA ALA A 22 8.52 9.88 27.44
C ALA A 22 9.90 10.19 28.02
N ARG A 23 9.94 10.67 29.28
CA ARG A 23 11.21 10.98 29.94
C ARG A 23 12.12 9.77 30.07
N PHE A 24 11.54 8.61 30.39
CA PHE A 24 12.28 7.34 30.45
C PHE A 24 12.85 6.97 29.07
N GLY A 25 12.06 7.16 27.99
CA GLY A 25 12.49 6.92 26.64
C GLY A 25 13.67 7.78 26.23
N ASP A 26 13.56 9.10 26.44
CA ASP A 26 14.62 10.06 26.11
C ASP A 26 15.90 9.77 26.92
N ALA A 27 15.77 9.51 28.22
CA ALA A 27 16.92 9.23 29.07
C ALA A 27 17.67 7.93 28.66
N ARG A 28 16.97 6.94 28.13
CA ARG A 28 17.61 5.73 27.58
C ARG A 28 18.27 5.98 26.23
N ALA A 29 17.65 6.78 25.38
CA ALA A 29 18.22 7.18 24.09
C ALA A 29 19.52 7.99 24.31
N ASP A 30 19.51 8.94 25.24
CA ASP A 30 20.70 9.71 25.65
C ASP A 30 21.84 8.82 26.16
N ALA A 31 21.49 7.70 26.78
CA ALA A 31 22.44 6.67 27.22
C ALA A 31 22.89 5.70 26.09
N GLY A 32 22.54 5.98 24.84
CA GLY A 32 22.88 5.14 23.67
C GLY A 32 22.09 3.84 23.56
N ARG A 33 20.97 3.72 24.26
CA ARG A 33 20.12 2.51 24.27
C ARG A 33 18.76 2.84 23.69
N SER A 34 18.58 2.67 22.37
CA SER A 34 17.28 2.88 21.75
C SER A 34 16.21 1.96 22.31
N ILE A 35 15.01 2.51 22.57
CA ILE A 35 13.82 1.77 22.99
C ILE A 35 12.88 1.48 21.81
N ILE A 36 13.15 2.06 20.63
CA ILE A 36 12.31 1.88 19.45
C ILE A 36 12.57 0.49 18.85
N SER A 37 11.84 -0.50 19.32
CA SER A 37 11.75 -1.81 18.69
C SER A 37 10.74 -1.80 17.54
N ALA A 38 10.75 -2.82 16.70
CA ALA A 38 9.78 -2.98 15.61
C ALA A 38 8.32 -2.97 16.10
N ASN A 39 8.05 -3.45 17.34
CA ASN A 39 6.71 -3.42 17.94
C ASN A 39 6.33 -2.01 18.40
N VAL A 40 7.25 -1.29 19.05
CA VAL A 40 7.03 0.10 19.50
C VAL A 40 6.77 0.99 18.28
N TYR A 41 7.57 0.85 17.21
CA TYR A 41 7.35 1.54 15.95
C TYR A 41 5.99 1.22 15.32
N ALA A 42 5.62 -0.06 15.24
CA ALA A 42 4.33 -0.46 14.68
C ALA A 42 3.13 0.07 15.50
N LEU A 43 3.23 0.09 16.83
CA LEU A 43 2.20 0.65 17.73
C LEU A 43 2.14 2.17 17.65
N SER A 44 3.27 2.86 17.40
CA SER A 44 3.26 4.32 17.25
C SER A 44 2.52 4.79 15.99
N LEU A 45 2.45 3.95 14.93
CA LEU A 45 1.62 4.26 13.76
C LEU A 45 0.14 4.41 14.12
N ALA A 46 -0.30 3.81 15.25
CA ALA A 46 -1.66 3.94 15.71
C ALA A 46 -2.00 5.34 16.30
N VAL A 47 -1.09 6.32 16.18
CA VAL A 47 -1.41 7.76 16.29
C VAL A 47 -2.44 8.18 15.24
N TYR A 48 -2.61 7.38 14.18
CA TYR A 48 -3.70 7.48 13.22
C TYR A 48 -5.08 7.39 13.88
N CYS A 49 -5.23 6.51 14.89
CA CYS A 49 -6.47 6.31 15.65
C CYS A 49 -6.60 7.38 16.73
N THR A 50 -7.28 8.47 16.41
CA THR A 50 -7.52 9.64 17.26
C THR A 50 -8.90 9.58 17.92
N SER A 51 -9.34 10.65 18.56
CA SER A 51 -10.72 10.78 19.08
C SER A 51 -11.77 10.52 18.01
N TRP A 52 -11.46 10.77 16.74
CA TRP A 52 -12.32 10.38 15.65
C TRP A 52 -12.58 8.87 15.62
N THR A 53 -11.51 8.04 15.70
CA THR A 53 -11.64 6.58 15.77
C THR A 53 -12.40 6.15 17.02
N PHE A 54 -12.12 6.81 18.15
CA PHE A 54 -12.64 6.41 19.45
C PHE A 54 -14.11 6.75 19.65
N TYR A 55 -14.53 7.93 19.22
CA TYR A 55 -15.89 8.44 19.35
C TYR A 55 -16.64 8.52 18.02
N GLY A 56 -16.04 9.19 17.04
CA GLY A 56 -16.69 9.51 15.78
C GLY A 56 -16.97 8.29 14.90
N SER A 57 -16.20 7.19 15.00
CA SER A 57 -16.51 5.97 14.25
C SER A 57 -17.82 5.35 14.68
N VAL A 58 -18.13 5.38 15.98
CA VAL A 58 -19.42 4.89 16.51
C VAL A 58 -20.55 5.79 16.02
N GLY A 59 -20.40 7.11 16.11
CA GLY A 59 -21.38 8.05 15.57
C GLY A 59 -21.58 7.91 14.06
N ARG A 60 -20.51 7.66 13.29
CA ARG A 60 -20.62 7.37 11.85
C ARG A 60 -21.39 6.08 11.56
N ALA A 61 -21.13 5.04 12.35
CA ALA A 61 -21.80 3.75 12.16
C ALA A 61 -23.30 3.81 12.43
N THR A 62 -23.79 4.73 13.28
CA THR A 62 -25.25 4.92 13.52
C THR A 62 -25.99 5.48 12.31
N SER A 63 -25.32 6.21 11.42
CA SER A 63 -25.92 6.82 10.24
C SER A 63 -25.55 6.13 8.92
N GLY A 64 -24.34 5.62 8.84
CA GLY A 64 -23.75 5.06 7.61
C GLY A 64 -23.46 3.57 7.66
N GLY A 65 -23.81 2.87 8.75
CA GLY A 65 -23.56 1.44 8.90
C GLY A 65 -22.09 1.10 8.66
N LEU A 66 -21.83 0.13 7.80
CA LEU A 66 -20.48 -0.36 7.47
C LEU A 66 -19.58 0.67 6.77
N SER A 67 -20.11 1.84 6.35
CA SER A 67 -19.32 2.84 5.64
C SER A 67 -18.17 3.44 6.47
N PHE A 68 -18.17 3.30 7.79
CA PHE A 68 -17.07 3.74 8.64
C PHE A 68 -15.76 2.97 8.34
N LEU A 69 -15.86 1.72 7.83
CA LEU A 69 -14.68 0.89 7.51
C LEU A 69 -13.80 1.50 6.42
N THR A 70 -14.35 2.32 5.53
CA THR A 70 -13.60 2.97 4.43
C THR A 70 -12.37 3.72 4.92
N ILE A 71 -12.44 4.30 6.13
CA ILE A 71 -11.38 5.08 6.75
C ILE A 71 -10.21 4.21 7.23
N TYR A 72 -10.43 2.92 7.45
CA TYR A 72 -9.43 1.97 7.96
C TYR A 72 -8.91 1.04 6.86
N ILE A 73 -9.71 0.81 5.81
CA ILE A 73 -9.29 0.05 4.64
C ILE A 73 -8.19 0.80 3.87
N GLY A 74 -8.34 2.12 3.67
CA GLY A 74 -7.35 2.93 2.95
C GLY A 74 -5.93 2.85 3.53
N PRO A 75 -5.72 3.13 4.83
CA PRO A 75 -4.43 2.97 5.50
C PRO A 75 -3.85 1.57 5.43
N THR A 76 -4.70 0.55 5.57
CA THR A 76 -4.30 -0.85 5.44
C THR A 76 -3.76 -1.13 4.05
N LEU A 77 -4.48 -0.70 3.00
CA LEU A 77 -4.04 -0.86 1.62
C LEU A 77 -2.76 -0.07 1.32
N MET A 78 -2.65 1.17 1.83
CA MET A 78 -1.47 2.00 1.61
C MET A 78 -0.20 1.40 2.21
N LEU A 79 -0.28 0.75 3.37
CA LEU A 79 0.84 0.06 3.97
C LEU A 79 1.31 -1.17 3.19
N LEU A 80 0.46 -1.77 2.35
CA LEU A 80 0.88 -2.85 1.44
C LEU A 80 1.81 -2.33 0.32
N PHE A 81 1.77 -1.04 0.00
CA PHE A 81 2.74 -0.41 -0.91
C PHE A 81 4.07 -0.11 -0.21
N VAL A 82 4.65 -1.14 0.41
CA VAL A 82 5.90 -1.07 1.19
C VAL A 82 7.01 -0.35 0.44
N GLY A 83 7.15 -0.58 -0.88
CA GLY A 83 8.19 0.03 -1.72
C GLY A 83 8.10 1.56 -1.77
N VAL A 84 6.90 2.13 -1.72
CA VAL A 84 6.69 3.57 -1.67
C VAL A 84 7.19 4.13 -0.34
N ILE A 85 6.81 3.50 0.78
CA ILE A 85 7.17 3.95 2.12
C ILE A 85 8.67 3.81 2.35
N VAL A 86 9.29 2.70 1.93
CA VAL A 86 10.75 2.50 2.00
C VAL A 86 11.47 3.58 1.19
N LYS A 87 10.97 3.91 -0.01
CA LYS A 87 11.54 4.97 -0.83
C LYS A 87 11.49 6.32 -0.12
N MET A 88 10.36 6.67 0.50
CA MET A 88 10.22 7.89 1.30
C MET A 88 11.22 7.93 2.46
N ILE A 89 11.34 6.84 3.22
CA ILE A 89 12.26 6.72 4.35
C ILE A 89 13.71 6.91 3.87
N ARG A 90 14.12 6.26 2.78
CA ARG A 90 15.48 6.38 2.25
C ARG A 90 15.81 7.77 1.75
N ILE A 91 14.89 8.40 1.01
CA ILE A 91 15.04 9.80 0.58
C ILE A 91 15.20 10.70 1.80
N SER A 92 14.34 10.55 2.80
CA SER A 92 14.36 11.38 4.01
C SER A 92 15.65 11.21 4.80
N LYS A 93 16.15 9.99 4.95
CA LYS A 93 17.43 9.72 5.62
C LYS A 93 18.61 10.28 4.83
N ALA A 94 18.62 10.12 3.50
CA ALA A 94 19.70 10.61 2.63
C ALA A 94 19.77 12.14 2.58
N GLN A 95 18.61 12.83 2.60
CA GLN A 95 18.51 14.29 2.51
C GLN A 95 18.35 14.97 3.88
N ARG A 96 18.28 14.22 4.98
CA ARG A 96 18.00 14.70 6.35
C ARG A 96 16.73 15.54 6.44
N ILE A 97 15.68 15.05 5.82
CA ILE A 97 14.37 15.70 5.77
C ILE A 97 13.70 15.64 7.14
N THR A 98 13.15 16.76 7.57
CA THR A 98 12.56 16.95 8.89
C THR A 98 11.05 17.07 8.87
N SER A 99 10.45 17.31 7.70
CA SER A 99 9.00 17.50 7.55
C SER A 99 8.53 17.15 6.14
N ILE A 100 7.21 17.04 5.95
CA ILE A 100 6.63 16.86 4.63
C ILE A 100 6.87 18.07 3.71
N ALA A 101 6.89 19.29 4.27
CA ALA A 101 7.21 20.51 3.52
C ALA A 101 8.66 20.47 3.02
N ASP A 102 9.58 20.08 3.88
CA ASP A 102 10.97 19.90 3.55
C ASP A 102 11.18 18.79 2.50
N PHE A 103 10.41 17.69 2.57
CA PHE A 103 10.45 16.63 1.56
C PHE A 103 10.08 17.14 0.17
N ILE A 104 8.93 17.82 0.06
CA ILE A 104 8.47 18.36 -1.22
C ILE A 104 9.42 19.43 -1.73
N ALA A 105 9.81 20.39 -0.88
CA ALA A 105 10.70 21.47 -1.26
C ALA A 105 12.09 20.97 -1.71
N SER A 106 12.64 19.97 -1.02
CA SER A 106 13.95 19.38 -1.34
C SER A 106 13.97 18.77 -2.73
N ARG A 107 12.88 18.15 -3.17
CA ARG A 107 12.75 17.57 -4.51
C ARG A 107 12.81 18.62 -5.61
N TYR A 108 12.21 19.79 -5.38
CA TYR A 108 12.07 20.86 -6.36
C TYR A 108 13.06 22.02 -6.09
N GLY A 109 14.35 21.69 -6.02
CA GLY A 109 15.43 22.66 -5.93
C GLY A 109 15.61 23.31 -4.56
N LYS A 110 15.10 22.72 -3.48
CA LYS A 110 15.12 23.27 -2.10
C LYS A 110 14.45 24.65 -2.02
N SER A 111 13.29 24.78 -2.65
CA SER A 111 12.56 26.03 -2.78
C SER A 111 11.91 26.48 -1.47
N GLN A 112 12.28 27.66 -0.96
CA GLN A 112 11.66 28.28 0.21
C GLN A 112 10.18 28.61 -0.04
N LEU A 113 9.82 29.04 -1.26
CA LEU A 113 8.44 29.34 -1.60
C LEU A 113 7.57 28.09 -1.52
N LEU A 114 8.05 26.98 -2.05
CA LEU A 114 7.31 25.71 -2.03
C LEU A 114 7.19 25.15 -0.61
N ALA A 115 8.26 25.22 0.20
CA ALA A 115 8.23 24.85 1.62
C ALA A 115 7.19 25.67 2.39
N GLY A 116 7.21 26.99 2.21
CA GLY A 116 6.23 27.88 2.83
C GLY A 116 4.80 27.62 2.38
N LEU A 117 4.56 27.37 1.08
CA LEU A 117 3.24 27.03 0.55
C LEU A 117 2.70 25.73 1.17
N VAL A 118 3.50 24.66 1.19
CA VAL A 118 3.13 23.38 1.80
C VAL A 118 2.84 23.56 3.29
N THR A 119 3.64 24.36 3.99
CA THR A 119 3.42 24.65 5.41
C THR A 119 2.10 25.39 5.65
N VAL A 120 1.78 26.40 4.84
CA VAL A 120 0.48 27.10 4.93
C VAL A 120 -0.68 26.17 4.68
N ILE A 121 -0.60 25.33 3.62
CA ILE A 121 -1.63 24.32 3.32
C ILE A 121 -1.78 23.33 4.48
N ALA A 122 -0.68 22.87 5.06
CA ALA A 122 -0.71 21.95 6.20
C ALA A 122 -1.36 22.59 7.42
N VAL A 123 -0.98 23.81 7.79
CA VAL A 123 -1.55 24.51 8.96
C VAL A 123 -3.04 24.74 8.76
N VAL A 124 -3.45 25.37 7.64
CA VAL A 124 -4.87 25.66 7.37
C VAL A 124 -5.69 24.37 7.24
N GLY A 125 -5.13 23.36 6.58
CA GLY A 125 -5.80 22.08 6.36
C GLY A 125 -5.98 21.24 7.62
N VAL A 126 -5.05 21.32 8.59
CA VAL A 126 -5.06 20.48 9.79
C VAL A 126 -5.75 21.15 10.99
N VAL A 127 -5.87 22.47 10.99
CA VAL A 127 -6.60 23.22 12.06
C VAL A 127 -7.99 22.62 12.36
N PRO A 128 -8.84 22.28 11.38
CA PRO A 128 -10.12 21.60 11.67
C PRO A 128 -9.93 20.29 12.45
N TYR A 129 -8.88 19.52 12.15
CA TYR A 129 -8.64 18.25 12.82
C TYR A 129 -8.17 18.41 14.27
N ILE A 130 -7.44 19.48 14.58
CA ILE A 130 -7.12 19.86 15.96
C ILE A 130 -8.38 20.28 16.70
N ALA A 131 -9.23 21.08 16.08
CA ALA A 131 -10.52 21.49 16.63
C ALA A 131 -11.42 20.28 16.99
N LEU A 132 -11.39 19.22 16.15
CA LEU A 132 -12.09 17.97 16.42
C LEU A 132 -11.62 17.33 17.74
N GLN A 133 -10.32 17.31 18.01
CA GLN A 133 -9.81 16.75 19.26
C GLN A 133 -10.28 17.55 20.48
N LEU A 134 -10.23 18.88 20.39
CA LEU A 134 -10.72 19.76 21.44
C LEU A 134 -12.22 19.54 21.72
N LYS A 135 -13.04 19.45 20.64
CA LYS A 135 -14.48 19.15 20.72
C LYS A 135 -14.73 17.80 21.40
N ALA A 136 -14.00 16.77 21.00
CA ALA A 136 -14.18 15.41 21.54
C ALA A 136 -13.86 15.33 23.04
N VAL A 137 -12.77 15.95 23.48
CA VAL A 137 -12.39 15.97 24.91
C VAL A 137 -13.41 16.79 25.70
N ALA A 138 -13.81 17.96 25.21
CA ALA A 138 -14.79 18.81 25.90
C ALA A 138 -16.14 18.09 26.05
N ALA A 139 -16.69 17.53 24.96
CA ALA A 139 -17.96 16.82 24.99
C ALA A 139 -17.92 15.57 25.89
N SER A 140 -16.79 14.83 25.89
CA SER A 140 -16.64 13.65 26.75
C SER A 140 -16.53 14.02 28.24
N LEU A 141 -15.87 15.12 28.56
CA LEU A 141 -15.83 15.66 29.93
C LEU A 141 -17.20 16.14 30.40
N GLU A 142 -17.93 16.85 29.54
CA GLU A 142 -19.30 17.32 29.81
C GLU A 142 -20.24 16.16 30.15
N VAL A 143 -20.25 15.08 29.36
CA VAL A 143 -21.05 13.87 29.63
C VAL A 143 -20.77 13.27 31.00
N LEU A 144 -19.51 13.24 31.43
CA LEU A 144 -19.14 12.72 32.77
C LEU A 144 -19.56 13.65 33.90
N LEU A 145 -19.46 14.97 33.69
CA LEU A 145 -19.80 15.97 34.71
C LEU A 145 -21.32 16.12 34.87
N ASP A 146 -22.08 16.10 33.77
CA ASP A 146 -23.55 16.15 33.80
C ASP A 146 -24.13 14.95 34.54
N HIS A 147 -23.59 13.77 34.32
CA HIS A 147 -23.99 12.56 35.06
C HIS A 147 -23.71 12.64 36.56
N SER A 148 -22.68 13.38 36.96
CA SER A 148 -22.32 13.59 38.36
C SER A 148 -23.07 14.75 39.04
N GLY A 149 -23.90 15.46 38.31
CA GLY A 149 -24.67 16.66 38.80
C GLY A 149 -23.79 17.89 39.08
N ASN A 150 -22.57 17.90 38.58
CA ASN A 150 -21.62 18.99 38.71
C ASN A 150 -21.44 19.71 37.40
N SER A 151 -22.05 20.87 37.25
CA SER A 151 -21.77 21.79 36.14
C SER A 151 -20.39 22.45 36.36
N PHE A 152 -19.41 22.10 35.54
CA PHE A 152 -18.12 22.79 35.49
C PHE A 152 -18.28 24.02 34.60
N ASN A 153 -18.73 25.12 35.19
CA ASN A 153 -18.72 26.45 34.59
C ASN A 153 -17.63 27.28 35.25
N PRO A 154 -16.40 27.32 34.68
CA PRO A 154 -15.41 28.28 35.15
C PRO A 154 -15.96 29.69 34.84
N PRO A 155 -15.97 30.57 35.81
CA PRO A 155 -16.72 31.85 35.72
C PRO A 155 -16.17 32.86 34.70
N LEU A 156 -15.10 32.55 33.98
CA LEU A 156 -14.43 33.45 33.04
C LEU A 156 -13.94 32.80 31.73
N LEU A 157 -13.90 31.46 31.59
CA LEU A 157 -13.32 30.80 30.44
C LEU A 157 -14.15 29.56 30.06
N ASP A 158 -14.40 29.39 28.78
CA ASP A 158 -14.99 28.19 28.18
C ASP A 158 -14.14 26.94 28.49
N SER A 159 -14.79 25.81 28.85
CA SER A 159 -14.12 24.53 29.14
C SER A 159 -13.17 24.07 28.03
N THR A 160 -13.56 24.30 26.77
CA THR A 160 -12.74 23.98 25.60
C THR A 160 -11.48 24.82 25.51
N PHE A 161 -11.55 26.12 25.91
CA PHE A 161 -10.36 26.97 25.97
C PHE A 161 -9.38 26.50 27.04
N VAL A 162 -9.88 26.09 28.22
CA VAL A 162 -9.05 25.54 29.29
C VAL A 162 -8.36 24.27 28.85
N ILE A 163 -9.08 23.37 28.13
CA ILE A 163 -8.51 22.15 27.57
C ILE A 163 -7.43 22.49 26.54
N ALA A 164 -7.68 23.43 25.62
CA ALA A 164 -6.69 23.87 24.64
C ALA A 164 -5.43 24.44 25.30
N ALA A 165 -5.58 25.26 26.33
CA ALA A 165 -4.47 25.82 27.09
C ALA A 165 -3.66 24.74 27.84
N LEU A 166 -4.32 23.79 28.47
CA LEU A 166 -3.67 22.67 29.15
C LEU A 166 -2.90 21.78 28.14
N LEU A 167 -3.50 21.50 26.99
CA LEU A 167 -2.84 20.75 25.92
C LEU A 167 -1.64 21.51 25.36
N ALA A 168 -1.71 22.84 25.23
CA ALA A 168 -0.58 23.67 24.81
C ALA A 168 0.60 23.58 25.80
N VAL A 169 0.31 23.74 27.10
CA VAL A 169 1.33 23.62 28.15
C VAL A 169 1.94 22.20 28.12
N PHE A 170 1.11 21.16 28.05
CA PHE A 170 1.56 19.79 28.03
C PHE A 170 2.44 19.52 26.79
N THR A 171 2.02 19.95 25.60
CA THR A 171 2.79 19.80 24.36
C THR A 171 4.12 20.52 24.42
N ILE A 172 4.16 21.75 24.98
CA ILE A 172 5.40 22.49 25.14
C ILE A 172 6.37 21.75 26.07
N LEU A 173 5.88 21.25 27.19
CA LEU A 173 6.69 20.49 28.15
C LEU A 173 7.19 19.17 27.57
N PHE A 174 6.39 18.55 26.70
CA PHE A 174 6.65 17.25 26.13
C PHE A 174 7.58 17.32 24.90
N GLY A 175 7.34 18.22 23.96
CA GLY A 175 7.88 18.20 22.59
C GLY A 175 8.94 19.22 22.28
N THR A 176 9.23 20.20 23.16
CA THR A 176 10.17 21.29 22.82
C THR A 176 11.39 21.32 23.73
N ARG A 177 12.07 20.19 23.89
CA ARG A 177 13.26 20.06 24.74
C ARG A 177 14.56 20.24 23.96
N HIS A 178 14.60 19.77 22.73
CA HIS A 178 15.77 19.81 21.86
C HIS A 178 15.47 20.51 20.54
N LEU A 179 16.47 21.15 19.96
CA LEU A 179 16.34 21.96 18.75
C LEU A 179 16.46 21.18 17.46
N ASP A 180 17.17 20.07 17.52
CA ASP A 180 17.47 19.28 16.33
C ASP A 180 16.28 18.40 15.96
N ALA A 181 15.66 18.74 14.83
CA ALA A 181 14.60 17.93 14.25
C ALA A 181 15.11 16.61 13.66
N THR A 182 16.42 16.41 13.57
CA THR A 182 17.04 15.11 13.22
C THR A 182 17.34 14.28 14.46
N GLU A 183 17.28 14.84 15.67
CA GLU A 183 17.22 14.04 16.90
C GLU A 183 15.87 13.37 16.98
N ARG A 184 15.94 12.06 17.07
CA ARG A 184 14.77 11.21 17.21
C ARG A 184 14.11 11.45 18.54
N HIS A 185 12.83 11.70 18.53
CA HIS A 185 12.04 11.86 19.74
C HIS A 185 11.62 10.48 20.27
N GLU A 186 12.61 9.64 20.68
CA GLU A 186 12.34 8.25 21.12
C GLU A 186 11.34 8.18 22.27
N GLY A 187 11.40 9.15 23.18
CA GLY A 187 10.42 9.27 24.26
C GLY A 187 9.00 9.56 23.75
N MET A 188 8.86 10.41 22.73
CA MET A 188 7.58 10.69 22.11
C MET A 188 7.01 9.43 21.44
N VAL A 189 7.81 8.72 20.67
CA VAL A 189 7.41 7.46 19.99
C VAL A 189 6.97 6.41 21.02
N ALA A 190 7.69 6.29 22.15
CA ALA A 190 7.33 5.37 23.23
C ALA A 190 6.01 5.75 23.91
N ALA A 191 5.80 7.05 24.18
CA ALA A 191 4.55 7.53 24.77
C ALA A 191 3.37 7.27 23.85
N ILE A 192 3.50 7.51 22.55
CA ILE A 192 2.45 7.23 21.55
C ILE A 192 2.15 5.74 21.47
N ALA A 193 3.17 4.88 21.52
CA ALA A 193 2.96 3.43 21.58
C ALA A 193 2.20 3.01 22.84
N PHE A 194 2.52 3.60 24.00
CA PHE A 194 1.81 3.37 25.25
C PHE A 194 0.35 3.86 25.17
N GLU A 195 0.10 5.08 24.70
CA GLU A 195 -1.24 5.62 24.45
C GLU A 195 -2.06 4.71 23.55
N SER A 196 -1.43 4.13 22.52
CA SER A 196 -2.10 3.22 21.61
C SER A 196 -2.59 1.95 22.28
N VAL A 197 -1.87 1.44 23.27
CA VAL A 197 -2.33 0.31 24.07
C VAL A 197 -3.48 0.73 25.01
N VAL A 198 -3.37 1.88 25.68
CA VAL A 198 -4.41 2.35 26.60
C VAL A 198 -5.74 2.56 25.90
N LYS A 199 -5.76 3.29 24.77
CA LYS A 199 -6.99 3.53 24.02
C LYS A 199 -7.60 2.25 23.45
N LEU A 200 -6.76 1.29 22.99
CA LEU A 200 -7.25 0.01 22.51
C LEU A 200 -7.93 -0.79 23.63
N LEU A 201 -7.28 -0.90 24.79
CA LEU A 201 -7.83 -1.63 25.93
C LEU A 201 -9.14 -1.01 26.44
N ALA A 202 -9.20 0.32 26.51
CA ALA A 202 -10.42 1.04 26.91
C ALA A 202 -11.58 0.80 25.92
N PHE A 203 -11.30 0.83 24.61
CA PHE A 203 -12.30 0.59 23.60
C PHE A 203 -12.80 -0.86 23.58
N LEU A 204 -11.89 -1.81 23.69
CA LEU A 204 -12.24 -3.24 23.80
C LEU A 204 -13.06 -3.53 25.07
N ALA A 205 -12.71 -2.89 26.20
CA ALA A 205 -13.44 -3.09 27.45
C ALA A 205 -14.91 -2.63 27.35
N VAL A 206 -15.16 -1.44 26.80
CA VAL A 206 -16.54 -0.97 26.59
C VAL A 206 -17.27 -1.77 25.53
N GLY A 207 -16.58 -2.19 24.45
CA GLY A 207 -17.15 -3.05 23.43
C GLY A 207 -17.60 -4.40 23.97
N LEU A 208 -16.76 -5.04 24.78
CA LEU A 208 -17.10 -6.28 25.48
C LEU A 208 -18.26 -6.07 26.48
N PHE A 209 -18.22 -4.99 27.26
CA PHE A 209 -19.30 -4.67 28.21
C PHE A 209 -20.67 -4.50 27.50
N VAL A 210 -20.70 -3.75 26.40
CA VAL A 210 -21.97 -3.52 25.68
C VAL A 210 -22.42 -4.82 25.02
N THR A 211 -21.53 -5.52 24.30
CA THR A 211 -21.90 -6.70 23.52
C THR A 211 -22.33 -7.87 24.40
N TYR A 212 -21.64 -8.13 25.52
CA TYR A 212 -21.89 -9.30 26.38
C TYR A 212 -22.47 -8.95 27.75
N GLY A 213 -22.31 -7.72 28.23
CA GLY A 213 -22.86 -7.26 29.53
C GLY A 213 -24.24 -6.62 29.40
N MET A 214 -24.53 -5.90 28.31
CA MET A 214 -25.85 -5.32 28.06
C MET A 214 -26.74 -6.15 27.17
N PHE A 215 -26.12 -6.91 26.24
CA PHE A 215 -26.78 -7.86 25.33
C PHE A 215 -26.14 -9.25 25.51
N GLY A 216 -26.79 -10.29 25.02
CA GLY A 216 -26.29 -11.69 25.15
C GLY A 216 -25.22 -12.10 24.12
N GLY A 217 -24.48 -11.15 23.55
CA GLY A 217 -23.44 -11.37 22.55
C GLY A 217 -23.77 -10.81 21.19
N PHE A 218 -22.87 -11.06 20.22
CA PHE A 218 -23.04 -10.58 18.84
C PHE A 218 -24.33 -11.08 18.21
N SER A 219 -24.64 -12.38 18.38
CA SER A 219 -25.85 -12.98 17.76
C SER A 219 -27.10 -12.22 18.15
N GLU A 220 -27.37 -12.10 19.47
CA GLU A 220 -28.56 -11.44 19.99
C GLU A 220 -28.63 -9.97 19.56
N LEU A 221 -27.50 -9.25 19.64
CA LEU A 221 -27.44 -7.84 19.27
C LEU A 221 -27.78 -7.63 17.78
N PHE A 222 -27.18 -8.45 16.89
CA PHE A 222 -27.43 -8.35 15.46
C PHE A 222 -28.82 -8.83 15.06
N GLU A 223 -29.37 -9.86 15.72
CA GLU A 223 -30.75 -10.31 15.53
C GLU A 223 -31.75 -9.22 15.91
N ARG A 224 -31.57 -8.58 17.06
CA ARG A 224 -32.41 -7.44 17.49
C ARG A 224 -32.32 -6.27 16.53
N ALA A 225 -31.11 -5.96 16.04
CA ALA A 225 -30.91 -4.90 15.05
C ALA A 225 -31.55 -5.24 13.71
N ALA A 226 -31.47 -6.49 13.26
CA ALA A 226 -32.09 -6.95 12.02
C ALA A 226 -33.63 -6.97 12.08
N ALA A 227 -34.21 -7.17 13.28
CA ALA A 227 -35.64 -7.12 13.50
C ALA A 227 -36.24 -5.69 13.42
N ALA A 228 -35.39 -4.65 13.59
CA ALA A 228 -35.80 -3.25 13.46
C ALA A 228 -35.54 -2.75 12.03
N PRO A 229 -36.56 -2.41 11.22
CA PRO A 229 -36.37 -2.04 9.80
C PRO A 229 -35.39 -0.87 9.56
N GLU A 230 -35.36 0.08 10.50
CA GLU A 230 -34.46 1.23 10.44
C GLU A 230 -32.97 0.83 10.66
N LEU A 231 -32.70 -0.17 11.47
CA LEU A 231 -31.37 -0.65 11.78
C LEU A 231 -30.89 -1.72 10.81
N ALA A 232 -31.78 -2.53 10.26
CA ALA A 232 -31.47 -3.58 9.30
C ALA A 232 -30.70 -3.04 8.08
N ARG A 233 -31.03 -1.84 7.61
CA ARG A 233 -30.32 -1.18 6.50
C ARG A 233 -28.86 -0.83 6.82
N LEU A 234 -28.52 -0.64 8.10
CA LEU A 234 -27.14 -0.33 8.52
C LEU A 234 -26.22 -1.56 8.41
N LEU A 235 -26.81 -2.75 8.36
CA LEU A 235 -26.09 -4.02 8.23
C LEU A 235 -25.77 -4.38 6.77
N GLN A 236 -26.37 -3.68 5.80
CA GLN A 236 -26.18 -3.93 4.38
C GLN A 236 -25.26 -2.88 3.75
N PRO A 237 -24.30 -3.31 2.91
CA PRO A 237 -23.53 -2.36 2.13
C PRO A 237 -24.41 -1.67 1.08
N ASP A 238 -24.40 -0.35 1.07
CA ASP A 238 -25.14 0.43 0.09
C ASP A 238 -24.32 0.53 -1.22
N SER A 239 -24.66 -0.30 -2.18
CA SER A 239 -24.00 -0.33 -3.49
C SER A 239 -24.18 0.95 -4.30
N SER A 240 -25.23 1.76 -4.01
CA SER A 240 -25.44 3.06 -4.68
C SER A 240 -24.37 4.09 -4.31
N ARG A 241 -23.61 3.87 -3.22
CA ARG A 241 -22.54 4.74 -2.72
C ARG A 241 -21.14 4.27 -3.04
N ALA A 242 -20.95 3.39 -4.04
CA ALA A 242 -19.64 2.87 -4.40
C ALA A 242 -18.61 3.99 -4.71
N GLY A 243 -19.02 5.06 -5.36
CA GLY A 243 -18.17 6.24 -5.63
C GLY A 243 -17.68 6.93 -4.36
N THR A 244 -18.55 7.11 -3.36
CA THR A 244 -18.19 7.63 -2.04
C THR A 244 -17.24 6.70 -1.30
N TRP A 245 -17.47 5.38 -1.34
CA TRP A 245 -16.57 4.42 -0.71
C TRP A 245 -15.17 4.48 -1.32
N THR A 246 -15.06 4.51 -2.64
CA THR A 246 -13.78 4.62 -3.34
C THR A 246 -13.05 5.91 -2.97
N ALA A 247 -13.76 7.04 -2.97
CA ALA A 247 -13.20 8.33 -2.59
C ALA A 247 -12.68 8.34 -1.14
N LEU A 248 -13.44 7.78 -0.20
CA LEU A 248 -13.04 7.73 1.21
C LEU A 248 -11.87 6.76 1.46
N ILE A 249 -11.80 5.63 0.76
CA ILE A 249 -10.67 4.70 0.83
C ILE A 249 -9.40 5.37 0.29
N LEU A 250 -9.49 6.02 -0.87
CA LEU A 250 -8.37 6.78 -1.43
C LEU A 250 -7.93 7.88 -0.47
N LEU A 251 -8.87 8.68 0.01
CA LEU A 251 -8.64 9.80 0.91
C LEU A 251 -7.93 9.35 2.19
N SER A 252 -8.42 8.31 2.84
CA SER A 252 -7.82 7.78 4.07
C SER A 252 -6.46 7.12 3.83
N GLY A 253 -6.28 6.49 2.66
CA GLY A 253 -4.98 5.95 2.23
C GLY A 253 -3.94 7.04 1.95
N LEU A 254 -4.34 8.19 1.41
CA LEU A 254 -3.46 9.34 1.27
C LEU A 254 -3.17 9.99 2.62
N ALA A 255 -4.17 10.10 3.49
CA ALA A 255 -4.03 10.75 4.80
C ALA A 255 -3.00 10.07 5.71
N ILE A 256 -2.87 8.72 5.68
CA ILE A 256 -1.86 8.04 6.50
C ILE A 256 -0.42 8.40 6.11
N VAL A 257 -0.20 8.87 4.90
CA VAL A 257 1.14 9.26 4.41
C VAL A 257 1.38 10.76 4.50
N PHE A 258 0.33 11.56 4.23
CA PHE A 258 0.48 13.00 4.03
C PHE A 258 0.07 13.87 5.22
N LEU A 259 -0.59 13.33 6.23
CA LEU A 259 -0.77 14.09 7.47
C LEU A 259 0.60 14.33 8.12
N PRO A 260 0.92 15.58 8.54
CA PRO A 260 2.22 15.91 9.11
C PRO A 260 2.65 14.98 10.24
N ARG A 261 1.74 14.62 11.17
CA ARG A 261 2.02 13.67 12.24
C ARG A 261 2.34 12.26 11.74
N GLN A 262 1.64 11.82 10.69
CA GLN A 262 1.87 10.48 10.14
C GLN A 262 3.21 10.43 9.40
N PHE A 263 3.50 11.45 8.61
CA PHE A 263 4.80 11.60 7.98
C PHE A 263 5.92 11.62 9.03
N GLN A 264 5.74 12.37 10.13
CA GLN A 264 6.69 12.40 11.24
C GLN A 264 6.96 11.00 11.77
N ILE A 265 5.93 10.24 12.14
CA ILE A 265 6.09 8.91 12.75
C ILE A 265 6.56 7.85 11.74
N ILE A 266 5.98 7.82 10.54
CA ILE A 266 6.28 6.77 9.54
C ILE A 266 7.68 6.97 8.96
N VAL A 267 8.05 8.23 8.67
CA VAL A 267 9.23 8.54 7.85
C VAL A 267 10.37 9.11 8.68
N VAL A 268 10.11 10.18 9.44
CA VAL A 268 11.16 10.92 10.17
C VAL A 268 11.66 10.13 11.38
N GLU A 269 10.76 9.59 12.20
CA GLU A 269 11.10 8.83 13.41
C GLU A 269 11.49 7.37 13.14
N ASN A 270 11.50 6.92 11.87
CA ASN A 270 11.91 5.57 11.53
C ASN A 270 13.42 5.36 11.76
N VAL A 271 13.75 4.50 12.73
CA VAL A 271 15.13 4.14 13.06
C VAL A 271 15.71 3.17 12.05
N ASP A 272 14.96 2.10 11.74
CA ASP A 272 15.38 1.01 10.87
C ASP A 272 14.25 0.64 9.92
N GLU A 273 14.57 0.57 8.61
CA GLU A 273 13.63 0.16 7.56
C GLU A 273 13.03 -1.23 7.80
N SER A 274 13.78 -2.12 8.48
CA SER A 274 13.29 -3.46 8.83
C SER A 274 12.07 -3.47 9.75
N HIS A 275 11.88 -2.40 10.55
CA HIS A 275 10.72 -2.22 11.42
C HIS A 275 9.42 -2.15 10.64
N LEU A 276 9.48 -1.69 9.38
CA LEU A 276 8.31 -1.62 8.51
C LEU A 276 7.71 -3.00 8.23
N ARG A 277 8.53 -4.06 8.15
CA ARG A 277 8.02 -5.44 7.98
C ARG A 277 7.07 -5.85 9.09
N ARG A 278 7.33 -5.39 10.30
CA ARG A 278 6.45 -5.63 11.46
C ARG A 278 5.20 -4.76 11.39
N ALA A 279 5.36 -3.50 11.03
CA ALA A 279 4.29 -2.53 10.95
C ALA A 279 3.22 -2.90 9.91
N VAL A 280 3.61 -3.46 8.77
CA VAL A 280 2.70 -3.85 7.66
C VAL A 280 1.60 -4.83 8.09
N TRP A 281 1.81 -5.65 9.09
CA TRP A 281 0.78 -6.56 9.58
C TRP A 281 0.25 -6.22 10.97
N LEU A 282 1.10 -5.66 11.87
CA LEU A 282 0.68 -5.35 13.25
C LEU A 282 -0.25 -4.12 13.29
N PHE A 283 -0.02 -3.12 12.43
CA PHE A 283 -0.90 -1.96 12.38
C PHE A 283 -2.28 -2.28 11.77
N PRO A 284 -2.43 -3.02 10.65
CA PRO A 284 -3.73 -3.50 10.21
C PRO A 284 -4.45 -4.36 11.24
N LEU A 285 -3.74 -5.22 11.96
CA LEU A 285 -4.32 -5.99 13.06
C LEU A 285 -4.84 -5.06 14.18
N TYR A 286 -4.09 -4.02 14.52
CA TYR A 286 -4.53 -3.02 15.49
C TYR A 286 -5.80 -2.30 14.99
N LEU A 287 -5.85 -1.91 13.71
CA LEU A 287 -7.03 -1.31 13.11
C LEU A 287 -8.24 -2.24 13.15
N LEU A 288 -8.04 -3.53 12.89
CA LEU A 288 -9.11 -4.52 13.02
C LEU A 288 -9.64 -4.60 14.45
N LEU A 289 -8.74 -4.73 15.42
CA LEU A 289 -9.10 -4.87 16.82
C LEU A 289 -9.87 -3.67 17.39
N ILE A 290 -9.41 -2.44 17.08
CA ILE A 290 -10.08 -1.23 17.58
C ILE A 290 -11.44 -1.02 16.91
N ASN A 291 -11.69 -1.60 15.73
CA ASN A 291 -12.94 -1.42 14.99
C ASN A 291 -13.96 -2.54 15.19
N ILE A 292 -13.59 -3.66 15.83
CA ILE A 292 -14.46 -4.84 15.94
C ILE A 292 -15.78 -4.55 16.69
N PHE A 293 -15.74 -3.62 17.65
CA PHE A 293 -16.89 -3.24 18.46
C PHE A 293 -17.58 -1.93 18.03
N VAL A 294 -17.12 -1.28 16.96
CA VAL A 294 -17.72 -0.02 16.51
C VAL A 294 -19.20 -0.21 16.14
N LEU A 295 -19.49 -1.21 15.32
CA LEU A 295 -20.88 -1.49 14.93
C LEU A 295 -21.73 -2.01 16.09
N PRO A 296 -21.25 -2.93 16.94
CA PRO A 296 -21.94 -3.30 18.17
C PRO A 296 -22.28 -2.14 19.10
N LEU A 297 -21.35 -1.21 19.31
CA LEU A 297 -21.57 -0.01 20.12
C LEU A 297 -22.62 0.93 19.50
N ALA A 298 -22.57 1.11 18.18
CA ALA A 298 -23.53 1.93 17.44
C ALA A 298 -24.95 1.34 17.52
N LEU A 299 -25.09 0.05 17.21
CA LEU A 299 -26.38 -0.65 17.27
C LEU A 299 -26.92 -0.76 18.70
N GLY A 300 -26.03 -1.08 19.66
CA GLY A 300 -26.39 -1.12 21.07
C GLY A 300 -26.91 0.21 21.61
N GLY A 301 -26.27 1.32 21.19
CA GLY A 301 -26.70 2.67 21.52
C GLY A 301 -28.08 3.01 20.93
N LEU A 302 -28.29 2.72 19.63
CA LEU A 302 -29.55 2.94 18.95
C LEU A 302 -30.68 2.11 19.54
N LEU A 303 -30.41 0.86 19.91
CA LEU A 303 -31.39 -0.02 20.56
C LEU A 303 -31.72 0.41 22.01
N HIS A 304 -30.70 0.87 22.75
CA HIS A 304 -30.87 1.22 24.17
C HIS A 304 -31.53 2.58 24.36
N PHE A 305 -31.22 3.56 23.51
CA PHE A 305 -31.73 4.93 23.63
C PHE A 305 -32.88 5.24 22.64
N GLN A 306 -33.65 4.24 22.22
CA GLN A 306 -34.76 4.44 21.29
C GLN A 306 -35.71 5.54 21.79
N GLY A 307 -35.99 6.53 20.91
CA GLY A 307 -36.89 7.65 21.23
C GLY A 307 -36.27 8.75 22.08
N GLN A 308 -34.99 8.70 22.39
CA GLN A 308 -34.28 9.74 23.13
C GLN A 308 -33.23 10.40 22.24
N SER A 309 -33.04 11.71 22.42
CA SER A 309 -32.07 12.49 21.67
C SER A 309 -30.71 12.45 22.37
N PHE A 310 -29.89 11.43 22.07
CA PHE A 310 -28.49 11.38 22.50
C PHE A 310 -27.54 11.62 21.32
N ASN A 311 -26.39 12.23 21.60
CA ASN A 311 -25.33 12.36 20.61
C ASN A 311 -24.65 10.99 20.37
N PRO A 312 -24.73 10.39 19.18
CA PRO A 312 -24.16 9.08 18.92
C PRO A 312 -22.64 9.00 19.11
N ASP A 313 -21.90 10.11 18.94
CA ASP A 313 -20.46 10.17 19.18
C ASP A 313 -20.12 9.88 20.66
N THR A 314 -21.08 10.04 21.58
CA THR A 314 -20.86 9.81 23.02
C THR A 314 -21.32 8.43 23.51
N PHE A 315 -21.84 7.54 22.65
CA PHE A 315 -22.33 6.21 23.05
C PHE A 315 -21.33 5.36 23.80
N VAL A 316 -20.05 5.48 23.50
CA VAL A 316 -18.97 4.79 24.25
C VAL A 316 -18.92 5.14 25.73
N LEU A 317 -19.40 6.36 26.10
CA LEU A 317 -19.48 6.85 27.48
C LEU A 317 -20.88 6.68 28.07
N THR A 318 -21.93 7.05 27.30
CA THR A 318 -23.31 7.06 27.81
C THR A 318 -23.87 5.67 28.06
N LEU A 319 -23.46 4.65 27.28
CA LEU A 319 -23.90 3.27 27.48
C LEU A 319 -23.43 2.70 28.85
N PRO A 320 -22.14 2.72 29.22
CA PRO A 320 -21.73 2.27 30.53
C PRO A 320 -22.32 3.12 31.67
N LEU A 321 -22.44 4.43 31.50
CA LEU A 321 -23.07 5.32 32.48
C LEU A 321 -24.55 4.98 32.71
N SER A 322 -25.32 4.67 31.68
CA SER A 322 -26.74 4.27 31.78
C SER A 322 -26.95 2.99 32.65
N ARG A 323 -25.89 2.17 32.81
CA ARG A 323 -25.91 0.97 33.65
C ARG A 323 -25.15 1.14 34.98
N GLY A 324 -24.76 2.38 35.32
CA GLY A 324 -24.03 2.67 36.54
C GLY A 324 -22.58 2.16 36.57
N ALA A 325 -22.00 1.82 35.42
CA ALA A 325 -20.61 1.35 35.32
C ALA A 325 -19.64 2.55 35.25
N GLU A 326 -19.63 3.38 36.30
CA GLU A 326 -18.85 4.63 36.37
C GLU A 326 -17.34 4.42 36.19
N ALA A 327 -16.78 3.33 36.73
CA ALA A 327 -15.36 3.03 36.59
C ALA A 327 -14.99 2.72 35.14
N LEU A 328 -15.86 2.01 34.39
CA LEU A 328 -15.67 1.74 32.99
C LEU A 328 -15.78 3.03 32.17
N ALA A 329 -16.75 3.89 32.45
CA ALA A 329 -16.89 5.19 31.80
C ALA A 329 -15.65 6.07 32.00
N LEU A 330 -15.05 6.08 33.20
CA LEU A 330 -13.80 6.78 33.46
C LEU A 330 -12.62 6.19 32.68
N LEU A 331 -12.51 4.85 32.58
CA LEU A 331 -11.51 4.18 31.75
C LEU A 331 -11.67 4.58 30.27
N VAL A 332 -12.91 4.60 29.78
CA VAL A 332 -13.24 5.01 28.39
C VAL A 332 -12.88 6.46 28.17
N PHE A 333 -13.17 7.34 29.12
CA PHE A 333 -12.77 8.74 29.04
C PHE A 333 -11.24 8.90 28.95
N ILE A 334 -10.47 8.16 29.76
CA ILE A 334 -8.99 8.15 29.68
C ILE A 334 -8.53 7.61 28.31
N GLY A 335 -9.18 6.59 27.76
CA GLY A 335 -8.92 6.09 26.40
C GLY A 335 -9.15 7.15 25.32
N GLY A 336 -10.23 7.92 25.43
CA GLY A 336 -10.54 9.03 24.52
C GLY A 336 -9.59 10.22 24.70
N LEU A 337 -9.24 10.57 25.94
CA LEU A 337 -8.20 11.57 26.24
C LEU A 337 -6.86 11.16 25.65
N SER A 338 -6.47 9.89 25.80
CA SER A 338 -5.28 9.30 25.19
C SER A 338 -5.28 9.47 23.67
N ALA A 339 -6.42 9.20 23.03
CA ALA A 339 -6.55 9.32 21.58
C ALA A 339 -6.44 10.77 21.08
N ALA A 340 -6.89 11.74 21.87
CA ALA A 340 -6.80 13.16 21.57
C ALA A 340 -5.38 13.72 21.81
N THR A 341 -4.80 13.42 22.98
CA THR A 341 -3.50 13.97 23.39
C THR A 341 -2.37 13.53 22.47
N GLY A 342 -2.29 12.25 22.12
CA GLY A 342 -1.26 11.74 21.20
C GLY A 342 -1.30 12.43 19.84
N MET A 343 -2.50 12.64 19.32
CA MET A 343 -2.66 13.38 18.05
C MET A 343 -2.19 14.83 18.18
N VAL A 344 -2.69 15.56 19.16
CA VAL A 344 -2.40 16.99 19.33
C VAL A 344 -0.91 17.23 19.54
N ILE A 345 -0.25 16.39 20.35
CA ILE A 345 1.19 16.49 20.59
C ILE A 345 1.98 16.38 19.29
N VAL A 346 1.82 15.26 18.57
CA VAL A 346 2.63 14.98 17.38
C VAL A 346 2.33 15.97 16.27
N GLU A 347 1.06 16.28 16.06
CA GLU A 347 0.64 17.20 15.01
C GLU A 347 1.19 18.61 15.24
N THR A 348 1.06 19.13 16.45
CA THR A 348 1.54 20.49 16.77
C THR A 348 3.06 20.56 16.79
N ILE A 349 3.78 19.50 17.19
CA ILE A 349 5.24 19.42 17.07
C ILE A 349 5.65 19.46 15.59
N ALA A 350 5.05 18.64 14.73
CA ALA A 350 5.34 18.60 13.31
C ALA A 350 5.06 19.96 12.65
N LEU A 351 3.87 20.52 12.87
CA LEU A 351 3.47 21.82 12.32
C LEU A 351 4.33 22.98 12.86
N SER A 352 4.65 22.98 14.17
CA SER A 352 5.48 24.04 14.75
C SER A 352 6.91 24.03 14.17
N THR A 353 7.44 22.85 13.86
CA THR A 353 8.72 22.70 13.16
C THR A 353 8.64 23.27 11.76
N MET A 354 7.58 22.94 10.99
CA MET A 354 7.33 23.49 9.66
C MET A 354 7.19 25.02 9.71
N VAL A 355 6.34 25.55 10.59
CA VAL A 355 6.15 27.00 10.76
C VAL A 355 7.47 27.71 11.11
N CYS A 356 8.24 27.14 12.04
CA CYS A 356 9.54 27.68 12.41
C CYS A 356 10.49 27.71 11.22
N ASN A 357 10.68 26.58 10.55
CA ASN A 357 11.72 26.39 9.55
C ASN A 357 11.37 27.04 8.21
N ASP A 358 10.10 26.97 7.79
CA ASP A 358 9.68 27.28 6.42
C ASP A 358 8.99 28.66 6.28
N LEU A 359 8.45 29.20 7.39
CA LEU A 359 7.77 30.50 7.40
C LEU A 359 8.55 31.55 8.19
N VAL A 360 8.81 31.29 9.48
CA VAL A 360 9.35 32.31 10.38
C VAL A 360 10.84 32.54 10.17
N MET A 361 11.63 31.47 10.07
CA MET A 361 13.09 31.58 9.90
C MET A 361 13.49 32.26 8.59
N PRO A 362 12.93 31.92 7.40
CA PRO A 362 13.25 32.64 6.16
C PRO A 362 12.91 34.12 6.23
N TRP A 363 11.79 34.47 6.87
CA TRP A 363 11.39 35.87 7.06
C TRP A 363 12.35 36.60 8.03
N LEU A 364 12.69 35.97 9.15
CA LEU A 364 13.54 36.53 10.19
C LEU A 364 14.98 36.78 9.69
N LEU A 365 15.51 35.87 8.88
CA LEU A 365 16.84 36.01 8.27
C LEU A 365 16.88 37.11 7.22
N ARG A 366 15.79 37.41 6.52
CA ARG A 366 15.70 38.50 5.53
C ARG A 366 15.46 39.86 6.16
N ALA A 367 14.74 39.91 7.27
CA ALA A 367 14.21 41.16 7.82
C ALA A 367 15.27 42.02 8.52
N GLN A 368 16.53 41.62 8.68
CA GLN A 368 17.62 42.32 9.36
C GLN A 368 17.21 43.04 10.68
N TRP A 369 15.94 42.92 11.10
CA TRP A 369 15.40 43.52 12.29
C TRP A 369 15.83 42.69 13.48
N PHE A 370 16.09 43.30 14.60
CA PHE A 370 16.52 42.68 15.86
C PHE A 370 17.99 42.26 15.99
N GLY A 371 18.90 42.61 15.06
CA GLY A 371 20.33 42.28 15.19
C GLY A 371 20.63 40.79 15.29
N ILE A 372 19.75 39.97 14.69
CA ILE A 372 19.79 38.48 14.72
C ILE A 372 21.03 38.00 13.98
N SER A 373 21.46 38.77 12.95
CA SER A 373 22.69 38.50 12.20
C SER A 373 23.96 38.58 13.07
N GLU A 374 23.93 39.27 14.20
CA GLU A 374 25.07 39.44 15.10
C GLU A 374 25.08 38.48 16.29
N ARG A 375 23.99 37.75 16.53
CA ARG A 375 23.88 36.81 17.65
C ARG A 375 24.67 35.54 17.39
N ARG A 376 25.46 35.09 18.35
CA ARG A 376 26.28 33.87 18.29
C ARG A 376 25.50 32.59 18.55
N ASP A 377 24.31 32.67 19.14
CA ASP A 377 23.45 31.50 19.45
C ASP A 377 21.99 31.86 19.21
N LEU A 378 21.35 31.15 18.29
CA LEU A 378 19.95 31.31 17.92
C LEU A 378 19.07 30.21 18.49
N SER A 379 19.65 29.25 19.20
CA SER A 379 18.93 28.06 19.70
C SER A 379 17.75 28.40 20.59
N GLY A 380 17.91 29.35 21.51
CA GLY A 380 16.82 29.83 22.36
C GLY A 380 15.70 30.52 21.60
N ILE A 381 16.02 31.23 20.52
CA ILE A 381 15.02 31.90 19.67
C ILE A 381 14.22 30.88 18.87
N LEU A 382 14.87 29.88 18.26
CA LEU A 382 14.22 28.80 17.54
C LEU A 382 13.24 28.05 18.43
N LEU A 383 13.66 27.72 19.65
CA LEU A 383 12.80 27.07 20.63
C LEU A 383 11.61 27.95 21.02
N GLY A 384 11.84 29.25 21.21
CA GLY A 384 10.79 30.24 21.47
C GLY A 384 9.75 30.32 20.34
N ILE A 385 10.21 30.32 19.08
CA ILE A 385 9.34 30.34 17.89
C ILE A 385 8.49 29.06 17.85
N ARG A 386 9.08 27.87 18.04
CA ARG A 386 8.33 26.60 18.06
C ARG A 386 7.26 26.58 19.15
N ARG A 387 7.58 27.05 20.36
CA ARG A 387 6.62 27.17 21.46
C ARG A 387 5.48 28.13 21.15
N ALA A 388 5.79 29.30 20.60
CA ALA A 388 4.81 30.26 20.15
C ALA A 388 3.92 29.69 19.04
N ALA A 389 4.48 28.95 18.06
CA ALA A 389 3.74 28.30 17.00
C ALA A 389 2.76 27.24 17.56
N ILE A 390 3.18 26.43 18.54
CA ILE A 390 2.27 25.47 19.23
C ILE A 390 1.05 26.20 19.81
N VAL A 391 1.27 27.28 20.54
CA VAL A 391 0.19 28.07 21.15
C VAL A 391 -0.74 28.66 20.07
N VAL A 392 -0.17 29.23 19.03
CA VAL A 392 -0.95 29.83 17.92
C VAL A 392 -1.77 28.75 17.19
N ILE A 393 -1.19 27.58 16.88
CA ILE A 393 -1.88 26.48 16.18
C ILE A 393 -3.06 25.97 17.01
N LEU A 394 -2.88 25.78 18.32
CA LEU A 394 -3.97 25.36 19.22
C LEU A 394 -5.05 26.44 19.38
N LEU A 395 -4.64 27.71 19.41
CA LEU A 395 -5.58 28.83 19.42
C LEU A 395 -6.40 28.89 18.11
N LEU A 396 -5.77 28.66 16.96
CA LEU A 396 -6.48 28.54 15.69
C LEU A 396 -7.47 27.37 15.70
N GLY A 397 -7.08 26.21 16.27
CA GLY A 397 -7.98 25.08 16.48
C GLY A 397 -9.20 25.44 17.35
N TYR A 398 -8.98 26.15 18.44
CA TYR A 398 -10.05 26.63 19.30
C TYR A 398 -10.96 27.64 18.57
N ILE A 399 -10.39 28.61 17.83
CA ILE A 399 -11.17 29.57 17.04
C ILE A 399 -12.00 28.86 15.98
N TYR A 400 -11.44 27.88 15.27
CA TYR A 400 -12.18 27.08 14.29
C TYR A 400 -13.31 26.30 14.96
N PHE A 401 -13.07 25.69 16.12
CA PHE A 401 -14.13 25.02 16.89
C PHE A 401 -15.29 25.97 17.20
N ARG A 402 -15.00 27.17 17.69
CA ARG A 402 -16.04 28.18 17.97
C ARG A 402 -16.76 28.67 16.71
N ALA A 403 -16.05 28.75 15.58
CA ALA A 403 -16.61 29.27 14.33
C ALA A 403 -17.42 28.22 13.55
N ALA A 404 -16.98 26.95 13.53
CA ALA A 404 -17.56 25.95 12.66
C ALA A 404 -17.83 24.59 13.33
N GLY A 405 -17.36 24.39 14.56
CA GLY A 405 -17.35 23.09 15.21
C GLY A 405 -18.74 22.52 15.55
N GLU A 406 -19.74 23.37 15.77
CA GLU A 406 -21.10 22.93 16.12
C GLU A 406 -21.89 22.41 14.91
N ALA A 407 -21.58 22.89 13.71
CA ALA A 407 -22.33 22.56 12.49
C ALA A 407 -22.04 21.16 11.92
N TYR A 408 -20.98 20.50 12.36
CA TYR A 408 -20.53 19.22 11.83
C TYR A 408 -20.34 18.16 12.91
N ALA A 409 -20.71 16.91 12.59
CA ALA A 409 -20.30 15.74 13.36
C ALA A 409 -18.75 15.58 13.33
N LEU A 410 -18.18 14.91 14.34
CA LEU A 410 -16.72 14.74 14.45
C LEU A 410 -16.09 14.21 13.16
N VAL A 411 -16.75 13.26 12.49
CA VAL A 411 -16.23 12.66 11.25
C VAL A 411 -16.13 13.66 10.10
N GLY A 412 -17.14 14.52 9.92
CA GLY A 412 -17.13 15.52 8.86
C GLY A 412 -15.94 16.47 8.97
N ILE A 413 -15.64 16.94 10.19
CA ILE A 413 -14.51 17.84 10.46
C ILE A 413 -13.17 17.18 10.09
N GLY A 414 -12.99 15.90 10.43
CA GLY A 414 -11.74 15.19 10.13
C GLY A 414 -11.51 14.97 8.63
N LEU A 415 -12.57 14.69 7.88
CA LEU A 415 -12.47 14.46 6.43
C LEU A 415 -12.11 15.74 5.66
N ILE A 416 -12.50 16.93 6.17
CA ILE A 416 -12.08 18.22 5.61
C ILE A 416 -10.54 18.31 5.60
N SER A 417 -9.92 17.96 6.72
CA SER A 417 -8.45 17.98 6.84
C SER A 417 -7.76 16.92 5.98
N PHE A 418 -8.35 15.73 5.84
CA PHE A 418 -7.79 14.69 4.98
C PHE A 418 -7.76 15.13 3.52
N ALA A 419 -8.83 15.81 3.06
CA ALA A 419 -8.90 16.33 1.69
C ALA A 419 -7.88 17.45 1.43
N ALA A 420 -7.53 18.24 2.45
CA ALA A 420 -6.47 19.24 2.35
C ALA A 420 -5.09 18.62 2.15
N VAL A 421 -4.70 17.64 2.98
CA VAL A 421 -3.38 17.02 2.89
C VAL A 421 -3.25 16.09 1.69
N ALA A 422 -4.35 15.60 1.13
CA ALA A 422 -4.35 14.84 -0.12
C ALA A 422 -3.79 15.66 -1.30
N GLN A 423 -3.80 17.00 -1.20
CA GLN A 423 -3.22 17.88 -2.21
C GLN A 423 -1.68 17.75 -2.31
N PHE A 424 -1.00 17.19 -1.32
CA PHE A 424 0.43 16.91 -1.39
C PHE A 424 0.78 15.72 -2.30
N ALA A 425 -0.19 14.83 -2.57
CA ALA A 425 0.05 13.59 -3.29
C ALA A 425 0.66 13.76 -4.70
N PRO A 426 0.17 14.66 -5.58
CA PRO A 426 0.72 14.80 -6.92
C PRO A 426 2.17 15.27 -6.91
N ALA A 427 2.49 16.30 -6.13
CA ALA A 427 3.85 16.82 -6.03
C ALA A 427 4.81 15.81 -5.40
N MET A 428 4.36 15.03 -4.42
CA MET A 428 5.20 14.07 -3.71
C MET A 428 5.42 12.79 -4.52
N PHE A 429 4.36 12.15 -5.01
CA PHE A 429 4.48 10.96 -5.84
C PHE A 429 5.13 11.27 -7.19
N GLY A 430 4.72 12.36 -7.86
CA GLY A 430 5.38 12.83 -9.06
C GLY A 430 6.87 13.12 -8.82
N GLY A 431 7.20 13.75 -7.69
CA GLY A 431 8.58 14.01 -7.30
C GLY A 431 9.43 12.76 -7.10
N MET A 432 8.85 11.67 -6.59
CA MET A 432 9.56 10.41 -6.37
C MET A 432 9.74 9.55 -7.62
N TYR A 433 8.85 9.66 -8.61
CA TYR A 433 8.83 8.74 -9.74
C TYR A 433 9.00 9.39 -11.11
N TRP A 434 8.84 10.70 -11.21
CA TRP A 434 8.91 11.44 -12.46
C TRP A 434 9.98 12.52 -12.44
N LYS A 435 11.09 12.32 -13.22
CA LYS A 435 12.23 13.24 -13.27
C LYS A 435 11.89 14.61 -13.85
N GLN A 436 10.93 14.68 -14.77
CA GLN A 436 10.58 15.92 -15.48
C GLN A 436 9.61 16.82 -14.71
N GLY A 437 9.13 16.40 -13.54
CA GLY A 437 8.31 17.25 -12.69
C GLY A 437 9.10 18.49 -12.23
N THR A 438 8.53 19.69 -12.46
CA THR A 438 9.20 20.98 -12.19
C THR A 438 8.65 21.69 -10.95
N HIS A 439 9.44 22.59 -10.39
CA HIS A 439 9.05 23.48 -9.30
C HIS A 439 7.77 24.28 -9.66
N ALA A 440 7.74 24.87 -10.86
CA ALA A 440 6.58 25.64 -11.33
C ALA A 440 5.32 24.78 -11.40
N GLY A 441 5.45 23.52 -11.87
CA GLY A 441 4.36 22.56 -11.90
C GLY A 441 3.85 22.20 -10.50
N ALA A 442 4.75 21.95 -9.55
CA ALA A 442 4.39 21.63 -8.17
C ALA A 442 3.66 22.81 -7.48
N VAL A 443 4.15 24.05 -7.68
CA VAL A 443 3.48 25.25 -7.14
C VAL A 443 2.10 25.44 -7.76
N ALA A 444 1.97 25.32 -9.09
CA ALA A 444 0.71 25.50 -9.78
C ALA A 444 -0.33 24.43 -9.37
N GLY A 445 0.10 23.16 -9.28
CA GLY A 445 -0.75 22.06 -8.83
C GLY A 445 -1.27 22.27 -7.40
N LEU A 446 -0.36 22.53 -6.47
CA LEU A 446 -0.70 22.76 -5.06
C LEU A 446 -1.63 23.97 -4.88
N LEU A 447 -1.33 25.11 -5.52
CA LEU A 447 -2.19 26.29 -5.43
C LEU A 447 -3.57 26.03 -6.02
N GLY A 448 -3.66 25.42 -7.21
CA GLY A 448 -4.92 25.12 -7.86
C GLY A 448 -5.77 24.14 -7.07
N GLY A 449 -5.16 23.02 -6.63
CA GLY A 449 -5.85 22.02 -5.83
C GLY A 449 -6.30 22.56 -4.49
N PHE A 450 -5.46 23.33 -3.81
CA PHE A 450 -5.82 23.97 -2.54
C PHE A 450 -6.94 25.02 -2.70
N ALA A 451 -6.91 25.83 -3.75
CA ALA A 451 -7.96 26.80 -4.02
C ALA A 451 -9.32 26.13 -4.27
N VAL A 452 -9.33 25.01 -5.02
CA VAL A 452 -10.57 24.23 -5.22
C VAL A 452 -11.03 23.59 -3.91
N TRP A 453 -10.14 22.99 -3.12
CA TRP A 453 -10.48 22.45 -1.80
C TRP A 453 -11.05 23.54 -0.86
N LEU A 454 -10.42 24.70 -0.81
CA LEU A 454 -10.87 25.85 -0.01
C LEU A 454 -12.30 26.25 -0.40
N TYR A 455 -12.54 26.38 -1.72
CA TYR A 455 -13.82 26.82 -2.26
C TYR A 455 -14.93 25.77 -2.08
N THR A 456 -14.63 24.50 -2.30
CA THR A 456 -15.65 23.42 -2.32
C THR A 456 -15.91 22.81 -0.95
N LEU A 457 -15.01 22.98 0.02
CA LEU A 457 -15.11 22.27 1.30
C LEU A 457 -14.93 23.18 2.52
N LEU A 458 -13.85 23.96 2.61
CA LEU A 458 -13.58 24.75 3.80
C LEU A 458 -14.55 25.96 3.91
N LEU A 459 -14.71 26.74 2.86
CA LEU A 459 -15.64 27.89 2.87
C LEU A 459 -17.10 27.48 3.09
N PRO A 460 -17.61 26.40 2.48
CA PRO A 460 -18.94 25.87 2.82
C PRO A 460 -19.09 25.48 4.29
N SER A 461 -18.02 25.07 4.97
CA SER A 461 -18.09 24.76 6.41
C SER A 461 -18.41 26.00 7.26
N PHE A 462 -17.83 27.14 6.92
CA PHE A 462 -18.15 28.42 7.56
C PHE A 462 -19.55 28.95 7.18
N ALA A 463 -19.98 28.72 5.93
CA ALA A 463 -21.31 29.13 5.48
C ALA A 463 -22.41 28.33 6.19
N LYS A 464 -22.25 27.04 6.39
CA LYS A 464 -23.19 26.20 7.14
C LYS A 464 -23.30 26.62 8.61
N SER A 465 -22.21 27.12 9.18
CA SER A 465 -22.17 27.65 10.56
C SER A 465 -22.69 29.09 10.67
N GLY A 466 -23.11 29.73 9.57
CA GLY A 466 -23.67 31.07 9.57
C GLY A 466 -22.67 32.22 9.62
N TRP A 467 -21.36 31.94 9.45
CA TRP A 467 -20.30 32.98 9.45
C TRP A 467 -20.13 33.67 8.10
N ILE A 468 -20.51 32.98 7.02
CA ILE A 468 -20.43 33.46 5.63
C ILE A 468 -21.82 33.27 4.98
N ASP A 469 -22.18 34.13 4.05
CA ASP A 469 -23.41 33.99 3.28
C ASP A 469 -23.43 32.64 2.52
N ARG A 470 -24.61 31.99 2.49
CA ARG A 470 -24.82 30.70 1.82
C ARG A 470 -25.03 30.81 0.32
N GLY A 471 -25.18 32.03 -0.20
CA GLY A 471 -25.52 32.27 -1.59
C GLY A 471 -24.59 31.55 -2.59
N PHE A 472 -23.28 31.53 -2.33
CA PHE A 472 -22.34 30.85 -3.22
C PHE A 472 -22.46 29.31 -3.18
N VAL A 473 -22.95 28.74 -2.10
CA VAL A 473 -23.21 27.29 -2.00
C VAL A 473 -24.48 26.92 -2.75
N GLU A 474 -25.54 27.73 -2.58
CA GLU A 474 -26.86 27.44 -3.12
C GLU A 474 -27.03 27.89 -4.57
N GLN A 475 -26.52 29.08 -4.93
CA GLN A 475 -26.68 29.70 -6.24
C GLN A 475 -25.42 29.65 -7.11
N GLY A 476 -24.27 29.43 -6.50
CA GLY A 476 -22.95 29.49 -7.13
C GLY A 476 -22.30 30.86 -7.01
N LEU A 477 -20.99 30.93 -7.24
CA LEU A 477 -20.22 32.15 -7.19
C LEU A 477 -20.77 33.14 -8.23
N TRP A 478 -21.02 34.38 -7.84
CA TRP A 478 -21.67 35.43 -8.65
C TRP A 478 -23.05 35.03 -9.20
N GLY A 479 -23.75 34.10 -8.58
CA GLY A 479 -25.06 33.60 -9.04
C GLY A 479 -24.99 32.64 -10.24
N ILE A 480 -23.79 32.18 -10.64
CA ILE A 480 -23.61 31.27 -11.75
C ILE A 480 -23.73 29.83 -11.24
N GLY A 481 -24.80 29.13 -11.65
CA GLY A 481 -25.12 27.76 -11.20
C GLY A 481 -24.02 26.73 -11.48
N ALA A 482 -23.23 26.92 -12.53
CA ALA A 482 -22.07 26.06 -12.82
C ALA A 482 -20.97 26.13 -11.75
N PHE A 483 -20.92 27.21 -10.96
CA PHE A 483 -19.94 27.40 -9.90
C PHE A 483 -20.51 27.12 -8.51
N LYS A 484 -21.54 26.32 -8.37
CA LYS A 484 -21.99 25.85 -7.05
C LYS A 484 -20.87 25.07 -6.35
N ALA A 485 -20.51 25.50 -5.15
CA ALA A 485 -19.35 24.93 -4.44
C ALA A 485 -19.44 23.40 -4.23
N GLN A 486 -20.67 22.87 -4.05
CA GLN A 486 -20.91 21.44 -3.84
C GLN A 486 -21.52 20.71 -5.05
N ALA A 487 -21.60 21.36 -6.20
CA ALA A 487 -22.08 20.79 -7.47
C ALA A 487 -21.45 21.53 -8.66
N LEU A 488 -20.12 21.56 -8.75
CA LEU A 488 -19.38 22.21 -9.83
C LEU A 488 -19.81 21.66 -11.19
N PHE A 489 -20.04 22.56 -12.14
CA PHE A 489 -20.48 22.27 -13.52
C PHE A 489 -21.78 21.45 -13.59
N GLY A 490 -22.61 21.51 -12.54
CA GLY A 490 -23.87 20.78 -12.46
C GLY A 490 -23.71 19.28 -12.15
N LEU A 491 -22.50 18.81 -11.87
CA LEU A 491 -22.25 17.43 -11.46
C LEU A 491 -22.60 17.24 -9.98
N GLY A 492 -23.90 17.01 -9.72
CA GLY A 492 -24.43 16.60 -8.43
C GLY A 492 -24.44 15.07 -8.32
N GLY A 493 -24.65 14.55 -7.09
CA GLY A 493 -24.77 13.11 -6.83
C GLY A 493 -23.63 12.51 -6.02
N LEU A 494 -22.53 13.23 -5.86
CA LEU A 494 -21.48 12.90 -4.90
C LEU A 494 -21.73 13.64 -3.58
N ASP A 495 -21.32 13.04 -2.47
CA ASP A 495 -21.23 13.74 -1.20
C ASP A 495 -20.16 14.83 -1.25
N GLU A 496 -20.26 15.80 -0.35
CA GLU A 496 -19.41 17.00 -0.33
C GLU A 496 -17.90 16.67 -0.30
N ILE A 497 -17.51 15.66 0.46
CA ILE A 497 -16.12 15.26 0.62
C ILE A 497 -15.60 14.64 -0.69
N SER A 498 -16.36 13.70 -1.26
CA SER A 498 -16.00 13.05 -2.51
C SER A 498 -15.95 14.04 -3.67
N HIS A 499 -16.92 14.94 -3.75
CA HIS A 499 -16.96 16.01 -4.74
C HIS A 499 -15.69 16.89 -4.67
N SER A 500 -15.36 17.37 -3.47
CA SER A 500 -14.19 18.21 -3.25
C SER A 500 -12.89 17.47 -3.58
N LEU A 501 -12.76 16.20 -3.15
CA LEU A 501 -11.56 15.39 -3.39
C LEU A 501 -11.29 15.23 -4.89
N TRP A 502 -12.29 14.79 -5.65
CA TRP A 502 -12.13 14.54 -7.08
C TRP A 502 -11.78 15.80 -7.86
N TRP A 503 -12.50 16.92 -7.62
CA TRP A 503 -12.24 18.16 -8.31
C TRP A 503 -10.89 18.77 -7.92
N SER A 504 -10.55 18.81 -6.65
CA SER A 504 -9.28 19.37 -6.20
C SER A 504 -8.09 18.57 -6.68
N LEU A 505 -8.16 17.23 -6.66
CA LEU A 505 -7.08 16.38 -7.20
C LEU A 505 -6.99 16.48 -8.73
N LEU A 506 -8.12 16.55 -9.45
CA LEU A 506 -8.12 16.71 -10.90
C LEU A 506 -7.41 17.99 -11.32
N VAL A 507 -7.73 19.11 -10.67
CA VAL A 507 -7.09 20.40 -10.94
C VAL A 507 -5.61 20.38 -10.54
N ASN A 508 -5.29 19.80 -9.39
CA ASN A 508 -3.92 19.70 -8.90
C ASN A 508 -3.05 18.87 -9.85
N ILE A 509 -3.47 17.65 -10.18
CA ILE A 509 -2.74 16.76 -11.10
C ILE A 509 -2.65 17.41 -12.49
N GLY A 510 -3.76 17.95 -12.99
CA GLY A 510 -3.81 18.59 -14.31
C GLY A 510 -2.83 19.76 -14.43
N LEU A 511 -2.82 20.66 -13.44
CA LEU A 511 -1.89 21.81 -13.42
C LEU A 511 -0.45 21.35 -13.20
N TYR A 512 -0.21 20.41 -12.28
CA TYR A 512 1.12 19.87 -12.04
C TYR A 512 1.72 19.30 -13.32
N VAL A 513 1.00 18.45 -14.03
CA VAL A 513 1.47 17.83 -15.26
C VAL A 513 1.58 18.86 -16.39
N ALA A 514 0.53 19.64 -16.64
CA ALA A 514 0.51 20.60 -17.76
C ALA A 514 1.63 21.64 -17.64
N VAL A 515 1.83 22.22 -16.45
CA VAL A 515 2.87 23.22 -16.23
C VAL A 515 4.26 22.57 -16.29
N SER A 516 4.46 21.37 -15.71
CA SER A 516 5.74 20.67 -15.78
C SER A 516 6.16 20.33 -17.21
N LEU A 517 5.22 19.94 -18.09
CA LEU A 517 5.51 19.65 -19.49
C LEU A 517 5.88 20.92 -20.29
N ASN A 518 5.40 22.09 -19.87
CA ASN A 518 5.67 23.37 -20.53
C ASN A 518 6.82 24.17 -19.90
N THR A 519 7.42 23.70 -18.82
CA THR A 519 8.55 24.35 -18.14
C THR A 519 9.76 23.42 -18.11
N ARG A 520 10.95 23.97 -18.03
CA ARG A 520 12.19 23.19 -17.93
C ARG A 520 12.70 23.27 -16.49
N PRO A 521 13.11 22.13 -15.91
CA PRO A 521 13.77 22.15 -14.61
C PRO A 521 15.12 22.86 -14.73
N ASP A 522 15.50 23.62 -13.70
CA ASP A 522 16.85 24.16 -13.58
C ASP A 522 17.86 23.04 -13.23
N ALA A 523 19.16 23.36 -13.25
CA ALA A 523 20.21 22.38 -12.98
C ALA A 523 20.08 21.73 -11.60
N LEU A 524 19.59 22.48 -10.63
CA LEU A 524 19.36 22.03 -9.27
C LEU A 524 18.17 21.11 -9.15
N GLU A 525 17.05 21.49 -9.75
CA GLU A 525 15.87 20.67 -9.80
C GLU A 525 16.18 19.32 -10.46
N ALA A 526 16.94 19.35 -11.57
CA ALA A 526 17.36 18.16 -12.29
C ALA A 526 18.24 17.23 -11.41
N GLY A 527 19.23 17.80 -10.71
CA GLY A 527 20.08 17.04 -9.79
C GLY A 527 19.31 16.45 -8.60
N GLN A 528 18.36 17.21 -8.03
CA GLN A 528 17.48 16.67 -6.96
C GLN A 528 16.53 15.62 -7.49
N ALA A 529 16.00 15.79 -8.72
CA ALA A 529 15.15 14.80 -9.36
C ALA A 529 15.84 13.45 -9.49
N GLU A 530 17.08 13.43 -9.90
CA GLU A 530 17.88 12.22 -10.02
C GLU A 530 18.08 11.52 -8.67
N ARG A 531 18.43 12.26 -7.63
CA ARG A 531 18.60 11.74 -6.26
C ARG A 531 17.33 11.16 -5.67
N PHE A 532 16.17 11.75 -5.96
CA PHE A 532 14.87 11.27 -5.48
C PHE A 532 14.36 10.06 -6.26
N VAL A 533 14.45 10.11 -7.60
CA VAL A 533 13.95 9.03 -8.46
C VAL A 533 14.83 7.81 -8.35
N ASP A 534 16.15 7.98 -8.37
CA ASP A 534 17.15 6.89 -8.40
C ASP A 534 17.76 6.60 -7.02
N VAL A 535 17.10 6.93 -5.92
CA VAL A 535 17.62 6.76 -4.55
C VAL A 535 18.11 5.33 -4.24
N PHE A 536 17.53 4.32 -4.87
CA PHE A 536 17.97 2.93 -4.71
C PHE A 536 19.28 2.61 -5.45
N ARG A 537 19.63 3.40 -6.47
CA ARG A 537 20.85 3.24 -7.27
C ARG A 537 22.04 3.96 -6.65
N HIS A 538 21.81 5.10 -5.98
CA HIS A 538 22.87 5.95 -5.41
C HIS A 538 23.39 5.47 -4.04
N GLY A 539 22.74 4.52 -3.38
CA GLY A 539 23.18 3.96 -2.10
C GLY A 539 24.50 3.14 -2.14
N ALA A 540 25.15 2.99 -3.31
CA ALA A 540 26.36 2.22 -3.49
C ALA A 540 27.56 3.05 -4.04
N ARG A 541 27.42 4.36 -4.28
CA ARG A 541 28.49 5.18 -4.85
C ARG A 541 28.59 6.52 -4.14
N GLU A 542 29.55 6.62 -3.25
CA GLU A 542 29.98 7.85 -2.56
C GLU A 542 30.79 8.83 -3.43
N ASN A 543 30.76 8.76 -4.75
CA ASN A 543 31.66 9.51 -5.64
C ASN A 543 30.98 10.65 -6.42
N ASP A 544 30.11 11.45 -5.82
CA ASP A 544 29.64 12.71 -6.42
C ASP A 544 30.30 13.94 -5.77
N ALA A 545 31.64 13.94 -5.75
CA ALA A 545 32.45 15.04 -5.24
C ALA A 545 32.54 16.27 -6.18
N GLN A 546 31.83 16.30 -7.31
CA GLN A 546 32.25 17.11 -8.46
C GLN A 546 31.42 18.34 -8.81
N LEU A 547 30.40 18.77 -8.05
CA LEU A 547 29.55 19.90 -8.48
C LEU A 547 29.61 21.15 -7.58
N TRP A 548 30.45 21.19 -6.56
CA TRP A 548 30.64 22.38 -5.77
C TRP A 548 32.09 22.82 -5.81
N ARG A 549 32.35 23.99 -6.42
CA ARG A 549 33.63 24.66 -6.39
C ARG A 549 33.40 26.11 -5.95
N GLY A 550 33.49 26.32 -4.67
CA GLY A 550 33.56 27.63 -4.04
C GLY A 550 34.52 27.54 -2.86
N SER A 551 35.25 28.63 -2.55
CA SER A 551 36.04 28.70 -1.34
C SER A 551 35.14 29.11 -0.18
N ALA A 552 34.96 28.20 0.79
CA ALA A 552 34.39 28.53 2.09
C ALA A 552 35.49 28.41 3.13
N SER A 553 35.53 29.36 4.07
CA SER A 553 36.42 29.21 5.24
C SER A 553 35.84 28.12 6.16
N ALA A 554 36.66 27.17 6.60
CA ALA A 554 36.25 26.18 7.60
C ALA A 554 35.75 26.86 8.89
N GLU A 555 36.36 27.96 9.26
CA GLU A 555 35.97 28.75 10.44
C GLU A 555 34.57 29.35 10.29
N ASP A 556 34.25 29.91 9.11
CA ASP A 556 32.94 30.49 8.82
C ASP A 556 31.83 29.42 8.83
N LEU A 557 32.10 28.23 8.27
CA LEU A 557 31.17 27.09 8.31
C LEU A 557 30.94 26.57 9.73
N VAL A 558 32.02 26.49 10.53
CA VAL A 558 31.93 26.11 11.93
C VAL A 558 31.20 27.19 12.74
N GLY A 559 31.47 28.45 12.51
CA GLY A 559 30.76 29.57 13.13
C GLY A 559 29.26 29.53 12.80
N LEU A 560 28.91 29.15 11.57
CA LEU A 560 27.52 28.98 11.15
C LEU A 560 26.86 27.80 11.89
N LEU A 561 27.55 26.66 11.99
CA LEU A 561 27.07 25.50 12.75
C LEU A 561 26.89 25.84 14.24
N GLU A 562 27.88 26.51 14.88
CA GLU A 562 27.79 26.87 16.28
C GLU A 562 26.61 27.83 16.56
N ARG A 563 26.29 28.67 15.62
CA ARG A 563 25.18 29.62 15.71
C ARG A 563 23.81 28.98 15.80
N PHE A 564 23.58 27.91 15.04
CA PHE A 564 22.28 27.26 14.97
C PHE A 564 22.16 25.98 15.84
N LEU A 565 23.28 25.25 16.05
CA LEU A 565 23.30 24.02 16.80
C LEU A 565 23.84 24.20 18.22
N GLY A 566 24.52 25.34 18.47
CA GLY A 566 25.24 25.58 19.71
C GLY A 566 26.65 24.97 19.72
N PRO A 567 27.59 25.52 20.55
CA PRO A 567 29.02 25.16 20.48
C PRO A 567 29.33 23.74 20.93
N VAL A 568 28.60 23.19 21.89
CA VAL A 568 28.84 21.83 22.42
C VAL A 568 28.55 20.79 21.36
N ARG A 569 27.40 20.91 20.73
CA ARG A 569 26.93 19.96 19.73
C ARG A 569 27.73 20.04 18.44
N THR A 570 28.04 21.25 17.97
CA THR A 570 28.89 21.46 16.78
C THR A 570 30.21 20.72 16.95
N ARG A 571 30.89 20.85 18.12
CA ARG A 571 32.13 20.13 18.38
C ARG A 571 31.97 18.61 18.35
N GLN A 572 30.90 18.09 18.88
CA GLN A 572 30.63 16.66 18.87
C GLN A 572 30.42 16.13 17.43
N GLN A 573 29.64 16.83 16.63
CA GLN A 573 29.38 16.45 15.23
C GLN A 573 30.65 16.57 14.38
N LEU A 574 31.45 17.63 14.56
CA LEU A 574 32.71 17.81 13.90
C LEU A 574 33.75 16.77 14.30
N ALA A 575 33.77 16.33 15.56
CA ALA A 575 34.66 15.25 16.00
C ALA A 575 34.27 13.91 15.34
N THR A 576 32.98 13.62 15.21
CA THR A 576 32.49 12.43 14.52
C THR A 576 32.84 12.46 13.03
N PHE A 577 32.67 13.61 12.39
CA PHE A 577 33.02 13.80 10.98
C PHE A 577 34.52 13.67 10.73
N ALA A 578 35.37 14.27 11.60
CA ALA A 578 36.84 14.17 11.53
C ALA A 578 37.30 12.72 11.73
N ALA A 579 36.72 11.99 12.70
CA ALA A 579 37.03 10.60 12.95
C ALA A 579 36.70 9.70 11.72
N ALA A 580 35.59 9.96 11.04
CA ALA A 580 35.22 9.26 9.81
C ALA A 580 36.20 9.48 8.66
N ARG A 581 36.96 10.61 8.69
CA ARG A 581 38.02 10.95 7.73
C ARG A 581 39.44 10.57 8.22
N GLY A 582 39.54 9.86 9.32
CA GLY A 582 40.81 9.39 9.87
C GLY A 582 41.68 10.50 10.52
N THR A 583 41.07 11.67 10.84
CA THR A 583 41.73 12.78 11.54
C THR A 583 41.16 12.98 12.94
N ALA A 584 42.01 13.25 13.92
CA ALA A 584 41.60 13.48 15.29
C ALA A 584 41.12 14.94 15.56
N ASP A 585 41.60 15.91 14.74
CA ASP A 585 41.25 17.31 14.90
C ASP A 585 40.54 17.85 13.64
N TRP A 586 39.30 18.25 13.80
CA TRP A 586 38.50 18.84 12.75
C TRP A 586 39.10 20.15 12.17
N ARG A 587 39.95 20.84 12.93
CA ARG A 587 40.63 22.07 12.46
C ARG A 587 41.61 21.84 11.33
N THR A 588 42.05 20.60 11.15
CA THR A 588 42.92 20.21 10.05
C THR A 588 42.20 19.80 8.78
N LEU A 589 40.88 19.75 8.83
CA LEU A 589 40.04 19.38 7.68
C LEU A 589 39.98 20.53 6.66
N PRO A 590 40.22 20.26 5.38
CA PRO A 590 39.99 21.23 4.32
C PRO A 590 38.51 21.56 4.22
N ALA A 591 38.18 22.82 3.91
CA ALA A 591 36.81 23.23 3.63
C ALA A 591 36.39 22.82 2.21
N ASP A 592 36.45 21.54 1.94
CA ASP A 592 36.08 20.96 0.65
C ASP A 592 34.56 20.79 0.47
N ALA A 593 34.15 20.36 -0.71
CA ALA A 593 32.76 20.14 -1.05
C ALA A 593 32.03 19.17 -0.08
N GLU A 594 32.79 18.27 0.55
CA GLU A 594 32.22 17.30 1.49
C GLU A 594 31.99 17.95 2.87
N PHE A 595 32.88 18.84 3.30
CA PHE A 595 32.67 19.60 4.53
C PHE A 595 31.50 20.58 4.40
N VAL A 596 31.35 21.23 3.26
CA VAL A 596 30.21 22.12 2.97
C VAL A 596 28.89 21.31 2.98
N ARG A 597 28.86 20.14 2.32
CA ARG A 597 27.70 19.26 2.35
C ARG A 597 27.38 18.75 3.76
N PHE A 598 28.40 18.43 4.54
CA PHE A 598 28.22 18.07 5.94
C PHE A 598 27.60 19.24 6.72
N ALA A 599 28.11 20.46 6.56
CA ALA A 599 27.56 21.64 7.23
C ALA A 599 26.11 21.92 6.79
N GLU A 600 25.83 21.86 5.48
CA GLU A 600 24.46 22.03 4.96
C GLU A 600 23.52 20.97 5.52
N ALA A 601 23.94 19.70 5.57
CA ALA A 601 23.15 18.62 6.09
C ALA A 601 22.87 18.74 7.60
N GLN A 602 23.85 19.21 8.38
CA GLN A 602 23.65 19.47 9.81
C GLN A 602 22.68 20.63 10.05
N LEU A 603 22.82 21.71 9.29
CA LEU A 603 21.92 22.86 9.36
C LEU A 603 20.50 22.52 8.88
N SER A 604 20.37 21.67 7.87
CA SER A 604 19.05 21.21 7.37
C SER A 604 18.22 20.59 8.48
N GLY A 605 18.83 19.85 9.37
CA GLY A 605 18.16 19.28 10.54
C GLY A 605 17.64 20.32 11.55
N ALA A 606 18.24 21.50 11.63
CA ALA A 606 17.86 22.55 12.59
C ALA A 606 16.89 23.58 12.02
N ILE A 607 17.11 24.00 10.77
CA ILE A 607 16.40 25.13 10.14
C ILE A 607 15.71 24.78 8.80
N GLY A 608 15.66 23.50 8.43
CA GLY A 608 15.12 23.03 7.14
C GLY A 608 16.13 23.17 5.99
N SER A 609 15.97 22.35 4.94
CA SER A 609 16.93 22.23 3.84
C SER A 609 17.01 23.50 3.00
N ALA A 610 15.89 24.20 2.80
CA ALA A 610 15.84 25.43 2.04
C ALA A 610 16.59 26.59 2.74
N SER A 611 16.39 26.75 4.05
CA SER A 611 17.07 27.78 4.86
C SER A 611 18.55 27.46 5.05
N ALA A 612 18.90 26.20 5.31
CA ALA A 612 20.27 25.74 5.47
C ALA A 612 21.12 26.08 4.23
N ARG A 613 20.57 25.81 3.05
CA ARG A 613 21.23 26.15 1.79
C ARG A 613 21.52 27.60 1.64
N VAL A 614 20.52 28.49 1.91
CA VAL A 614 20.74 29.96 1.81
C VAL A 614 21.82 30.41 2.78
N MET A 615 21.85 29.84 3.99
CA MET A 615 22.86 30.19 4.99
C MET A 615 24.26 29.71 4.58
N VAL A 616 24.40 28.51 4.06
CA VAL A 616 25.70 28.01 3.56
C VAL A 616 26.16 28.84 2.36
N ALA A 617 25.26 29.15 1.41
CA ALA A 617 25.58 29.98 0.26
C ALA A 617 26.00 31.40 0.65
N SER A 618 25.53 31.95 1.79
CA SER A 618 25.94 33.29 2.28
C SER A 618 27.37 33.35 2.78
N VAL A 619 27.95 32.20 3.16
CA VAL A 619 29.32 32.06 3.68
C VAL A 619 30.28 31.54 2.61
N ALA A 620 29.74 30.79 1.63
CA ALA A 620 30.51 30.30 0.49
C ALA A 620 30.66 31.39 -0.57
N ARG A 621 31.91 31.74 -0.93
CA ARG A 621 32.20 32.69 -2.03
C ARG A 621 32.31 31.94 -3.34
N GLU A 622 31.53 32.33 -4.35
CA GLU A 622 31.73 31.88 -5.72
C GLU A 622 33.00 32.51 -6.29
N GLU A 623 34.00 31.73 -6.66
CA GLU A 623 35.15 32.19 -7.42
C GLU A 623 34.83 32.20 -8.92
N ASN A 624 35.21 33.31 -9.60
CA ASN A 624 35.12 33.37 -11.07
C ASN A 624 36.11 32.39 -11.69
N LEU A 625 35.58 31.45 -12.46
CA LEU A 625 36.32 30.40 -13.17
C LEU A 625 37.29 31.00 -14.20
N GLY A 626 38.57 30.64 -14.14
CA GLY A 626 39.55 30.89 -15.19
C GLY A 626 39.25 30.08 -16.46
N LEU A 627 39.68 30.57 -17.63
CA LEU A 627 39.39 29.92 -18.92
C LEU A 627 39.98 28.50 -19.01
N ASP A 628 41.13 28.25 -18.39
CA ASP A 628 41.81 26.95 -18.31
C ASP A 628 41.03 25.96 -17.47
N GLU A 629 40.43 26.40 -16.36
CA GLU A 629 39.56 25.57 -15.51
C GLU A 629 38.25 25.18 -16.20
N VAL A 630 37.72 26.06 -17.05
CA VAL A 630 36.54 25.78 -17.88
C VAL A 630 36.83 24.68 -18.90
N LEU A 631 38.03 24.67 -19.45
CA LEU A 631 38.49 23.64 -20.40
C LEU A 631 38.66 22.29 -19.72
N ASP A 632 39.27 22.25 -18.53
CA ASP A 632 39.39 21.02 -17.73
C ASP A 632 38.02 20.44 -17.32
N ILE A 633 37.06 21.29 -16.96
CA ILE A 633 35.68 20.88 -16.64
C ILE A 633 34.97 20.30 -17.88
N LEU A 634 35.20 20.88 -19.06
CA LEU A 634 34.62 20.40 -20.31
C LEU A 634 35.21 19.05 -20.73
N ASP A 635 36.49 18.83 -20.50
CA ASP A 635 37.17 17.56 -20.77
C ASP A 635 36.68 16.48 -19.80
N GLU A 636 36.57 16.77 -18.51
CA GLU A 636 36.04 15.88 -17.49
C GLU A 636 34.56 15.56 -17.72
N ALA A 637 33.75 16.58 -18.05
CA ALA A 637 32.35 16.41 -18.42
C ALA A 637 32.18 15.54 -19.67
N THR A 638 33.12 15.61 -20.61
CA THR A 638 33.13 14.80 -21.84
C THR A 638 33.46 13.35 -21.52
N GLN A 639 34.44 13.10 -20.63
CA GLN A 639 34.78 11.77 -20.15
C GLN A 639 33.63 11.14 -19.34
N VAL A 640 32.98 11.91 -18.44
CA VAL A 640 31.81 11.44 -17.67
C VAL A 640 30.64 11.10 -18.60
N ARG A 641 30.39 11.91 -19.64
CA ARG A 641 29.37 11.60 -20.65
C ARG A 641 29.69 10.35 -21.46
N ALA A 642 30.95 10.13 -21.81
CA ALA A 642 31.38 8.93 -22.51
C ALA A 642 31.20 7.69 -21.62
N TYR A 643 31.58 7.76 -20.34
CA TYR A 643 31.38 6.70 -19.36
C TYR A 643 29.90 6.44 -19.06
N SER A 644 29.09 7.50 -18.98
CA SER A 644 27.62 7.38 -18.80
C SER A 644 26.97 6.68 -19.97
N ARG A 645 27.37 6.98 -21.21
CA ARG A 645 26.89 6.27 -22.41
C ARG A 645 27.30 4.80 -22.41
N GLN A 646 28.53 4.51 -21.98
CA GLN A 646 29.02 3.13 -21.86
C GLN A 646 28.24 2.34 -20.81
N LEU A 647 27.92 2.97 -19.68
CA LEU A 647 27.04 2.39 -18.63
C LEU A 647 25.61 2.15 -19.12
N GLU A 648 25.08 3.10 -19.90
CA GLU A 648 23.73 3.00 -20.49
C GLU A 648 23.67 1.85 -21.49
N THR A 649 24.72 1.68 -22.34
CA THR A 649 24.86 0.55 -23.25
C THR A 649 24.94 -0.77 -22.47
N LYS A 650 25.77 -0.82 -21.41
CA LYS A 650 25.89 -2.01 -20.56
C LYS A 650 24.61 -2.34 -19.80
N SER A 651 23.84 -1.33 -19.38
CA SER A 651 22.53 -1.52 -18.77
C SER A 651 21.53 -2.13 -19.75
N GLN A 652 21.52 -1.65 -21.01
CA GLN A 652 20.65 -2.19 -22.06
C GLN A 652 21.04 -3.63 -22.42
N GLU A 653 22.34 -3.93 -22.52
CA GLU A 653 22.81 -5.30 -22.73
C GLU A 653 22.39 -6.23 -21.58
N LEU A 654 22.45 -5.76 -20.34
CA LEU A 654 22.04 -6.51 -19.16
C LEU A 654 20.52 -6.74 -19.12
N GLU A 655 19.74 -5.73 -19.50
CA GLU A 655 18.27 -5.84 -19.62
C GLU A 655 17.89 -6.85 -20.71
N ALA A 656 18.55 -6.81 -21.86
CA ALA A 656 18.33 -7.77 -22.94
C ALA A 656 18.69 -9.20 -22.50
N ALA A 657 19.87 -9.41 -21.89
CA ALA A 657 20.27 -10.70 -21.35
C ALA A 657 19.31 -11.22 -20.25
N THR A 658 18.80 -10.32 -19.43
CA THR A 658 17.82 -10.68 -18.38
C THR A 658 16.47 -11.08 -18.97
N ALA A 659 16.05 -10.43 -20.06
CA ALA A 659 14.82 -10.79 -20.77
C ALA A 659 14.96 -12.18 -21.42
N GLU A 660 16.08 -12.45 -22.08
CA GLU A 660 16.40 -13.73 -22.70
C GLU A 660 16.43 -14.88 -21.66
N LEU A 661 17.03 -14.60 -20.50
CA LEU A 661 17.12 -15.56 -19.40
C LEU A 661 15.73 -15.86 -18.78
N ARG A 662 14.84 -14.88 -18.73
CA ARG A 662 13.45 -15.08 -18.30
C ARG A 662 12.67 -15.94 -19.27
N GLU A 663 12.80 -15.66 -20.57
CA GLU A 663 12.15 -16.45 -21.61
C GLU A 663 12.64 -17.90 -21.60
N ALA A 664 13.95 -18.13 -21.46
CA ALA A 664 14.51 -19.46 -21.31
C ALA A 664 13.99 -20.20 -20.06
N ASN A 665 13.85 -19.47 -18.95
CA ASN A 665 13.34 -20.04 -17.70
C ASN A 665 11.83 -20.38 -17.80
N GLU A 666 11.06 -19.60 -18.51
CA GLU A 666 9.63 -19.90 -18.77
C GLU A 666 9.49 -21.15 -19.63
N ARG A 667 10.29 -21.28 -20.69
CA ARG A 667 10.35 -22.52 -21.53
C ARG A 667 10.75 -23.75 -20.71
N LEU A 668 11.75 -23.63 -19.84
CA LEU A 668 12.16 -24.72 -18.95
C LEU A 668 11.04 -25.14 -18.00
N ARG A 669 10.31 -24.19 -17.44
CA ARG A 669 9.15 -24.48 -16.55
C ARG A 669 8.01 -25.16 -17.30
N GLU A 670 7.78 -24.80 -18.54
CA GLU A 670 6.76 -25.42 -19.38
C GLU A 670 7.13 -26.88 -19.71
N LEU A 671 8.39 -27.11 -20.06
CA LEU A 671 8.92 -28.46 -20.28
C LEU A 671 8.87 -29.34 -19.01
N ASP A 672 9.17 -28.77 -17.86
CA ASP A 672 9.09 -29.51 -16.59
C ASP A 672 7.65 -29.85 -16.21
N ARG A 673 6.69 -28.95 -16.45
CA ARG A 673 5.25 -29.26 -16.28
C ARG A 673 4.80 -30.39 -17.21
N MET A 674 5.15 -30.31 -18.50
CA MET A 674 4.79 -31.38 -19.46
C MET A 674 5.37 -32.74 -19.06
N LYS A 675 6.59 -32.75 -18.51
CA LYS A 675 7.21 -33.97 -17.99
C LYS A 675 6.46 -34.54 -16.79
N ASP A 676 6.04 -33.67 -15.85
CA ASP A 676 5.30 -34.09 -14.65
C ASP A 676 3.91 -34.62 -15.00
N ASP A 677 3.20 -33.95 -15.92
CA ASP A 677 1.91 -34.38 -16.43
C ASP A 677 2.04 -35.75 -17.14
N PHE A 678 3.10 -35.95 -17.92
CA PHE A 678 3.40 -37.22 -18.56
C PHE A 678 3.57 -38.35 -17.53
N ILE A 679 4.44 -38.14 -16.51
CA ILE A 679 4.69 -39.14 -15.46
C ILE A 679 3.38 -39.48 -14.71
N SER A 680 2.57 -38.47 -14.40
CA SER A 680 1.30 -38.63 -13.72
C SER A 680 0.33 -39.47 -14.52
N THR A 681 0.17 -39.19 -15.82
CA THR A 681 -0.74 -39.90 -16.73
C THR A 681 -0.30 -41.33 -16.92
N VAL A 682 0.98 -41.59 -17.20
CA VAL A 682 1.52 -42.96 -17.34
C VAL A 682 1.30 -43.77 -16.07
N THR A 683 1.56 -43.16 -14.90
CA THR A 683 1.38 -43.83 -13.61
C THR A 683 -0.07 -44.21 -13.38
N HIS A 684 -1.01 -43.33 -13.74
CA HIS A 684 -2.44 -43.64 -13.62
C HIS A 684 -2.87 -44.76 -14.55
N GLU A 685 -2.47 -44.75 -15.83
CA GLU A 685 -2.84 -45.76 -16.83
C GLU A 685 -2.20 -47.11 -16.55
N LEU A 686 -1.05 -47.20 -15.92
CA LEU A 686 -0.42 -48.44 -15.45
C LEU A 686 -1.08 -48.98 -14.17
N ARG A 687 -1.54 -48.12 -13.26
CA ARG A 687 -2.13 -48.52 -11.97
C ARG A 687 -3.46 -49.22 -12.13
N THR A 688 -4.30 -48.76 -13.07
CA THR A 688 -5.67 -49.30 -13.26
C THR A 688 -5.66 -50.78 -13.61
N PRO A 689 -4.98 -51.26 -14.68
CA PRO A 689 -4.94 -52.68 -15.02
C PRO A 689 -4.23 -53.52 -13.94
N LEU A 690 -3.21 -52.96 -13.32
CA LEU A 690 -2.46 -53.64 -12.24
C LEU A 690 -3.37 -53.89 -11.01
N THR A 691 -4.22 -52.89 -10.65
CA THR A 691 -5.18 -53.03 -9.56
C THR A 691 -6.23 -54.09 -9.85
N SER A 692 -6.73 -54.15 -11.11
CA SER A 692 -7.69 -55.20 -11.53
C SER A 692 -7.05 -56.58 -11.47
N ILE A 693 -5.84 -56.76 -12.04
CA ILE A 693 -5.10 -58.03 -11.98
C ILE A 693 -4.93 -58.47 -10.54
N ARG A 694 -4.50 -57.55 -9.65
CA ARG A 694 -4.30 -57.85 -8.23
C ARG A 694 -5.62 -58.25 -7.55
N ALA A 695 -6.70 -57.51 -7.73
CA ALA A 695 -7.99 -57.77 -7.06
C ALA A 695 -8.56 -59.10 -7.46
N PHE A 696 -8.57 -59.47 -8.75
CA PHE A 696 -9.09 -60.77 -9.20
C PHE A 696 -8.15 -61.93 -8.82
N SER A 697 -6.84 -61.71 -8.73
CA SER A 697 -5.92 -62.70 -8.23
C SER A 697 -6.10 -62.93 -6.73
N GLU A 698 -6.32 -61.89 -5.92
CA GLU A 698 -6.63 -61.96 -4.49
C GLU A 698 -7.96 -62.74 -4.27
N MET A 699 -9.04 -62.41 -5.06
CA MET A 699 -10.31 -63.14 -4.98
C MET A 699 -10.14 -64.63 -5.30
N LEU A 700 -9.33 -65.01 -6.32
CA LEU A 700 -9.06 -66.37 -6.67
C LEU A 700 -8.19 -67.12 -5.65
N HIS A 701 -7.36 -66.39 -4.90
CA HIS A 701 -6.52 -66.94 -3.86
C HIS A 701 -7.26 -67.13 -2.53
N GLU A 702 -8.16 -66.22 -2.18
CA GLU A 702 -8.90 -66.23 -0.91
C GLU A 702 -10.06 -67.25 -0.91
N ASP A 703 -10.67 -67.56 -2.08
CA ASP A 703 -11.73 -68.54 -2.21
C ASP A 703 -11.34 -69.69 -3.19
N PRO A 704 -10.69 -70.77 -2.71
CA PRO A 704 -10.35 -71.92 -3.52
C PRO A 704 -11.54 -72.73 -4.08
N GLU A 705 -12.72 -72.57 -3.51
CA GLU A 705 -13.97 -73.28 -3.91
C GLU A 705 -14.85 -72.46 -4.83
N ILE A 706 -14.39 -71.33 -5.35
CA ILE A 706 -15.11 -70.47 -6.28
C ILE A 706 -15.64 -71.26 -7.46
N GLU A 707 -16.88 -70.99 -7.91
CA GLU A 707 -17.54 -71.67 -9.00
C GLU A 707 -16.72 -71.63 -10.29
N LEU A 708 -16.68 -72.77 -11.03
CA LEU A 708 -15.80 -72.88 -12.19
C LEU A 708 -16.02 -71.79 -13.25
N ALA A 709 -17.30 -71.33 -13.38
CA ALA A 709 -17.67 -70.29 -14.31
C ALA A 709 -17.04 -68.95 -13.93
N ASP A 710 -17.11 -68.57 -12.64
CA ASP A 710 -16.51 -67.31 -12.12
C ASP A 710 -14.98 -67.39 -12.11
N ARG A 711 -14.41 -68.56 -11.82
CA ARG A 711 -12.96 -68.74 -11.91
C ARG A 711 -12.44 -68.51 -13.33
N THR A 712 -13.14 -69.12 -14.33
CA THR A 712 -12.76 -68.91 -15.72
C THR A 712 -12.92 -67.46 -16.15
N ARG A 713 -13.94 -66.76 -15.69
CA ARG A 713 -14.20 -65.32 -15.92
C ARG A 713 -13.12 -64.44 -15.34
N PHE A 714 -12.73 -64.69 -14.09
CA PHE A 714 -11.69 -63.90 -13.41
C PHE A 714 -10.31 -64.10 -14.01
N LEU A 715 -9.96 -65.33 -14.37
CA LEU A 715 -8.73 -65.64 -15.12
C LEU A 715 -8.71 -64.94 -16.48
N GLY A 716 -9.85 -64.90 -17.17
CA GLY A 716 -9.97 -64.18 -18.43
C GLY A 716 -9.74 -62.69 -18.27
N ILE A 717 -10.26 -62.07 -17.20
CA ILE A 717 -10.05 -60.67 -16.90
C ILE A 717 -8.54 -60.41 -16.61
N ILE A 718 -7.88 -61.29 -15.82
CA ILE A 718 -6.48 -61.16 -15.50
C ILE A 718 -5.63 -61.19 -16.77
N VAL A 719 -5.90 -62.17 -17.68
CA VAL A 719 -5.17 -62.30 -18.94
C VAL A 719 -5.35 -61.05 -19.81
N ASN A 720 -6.61 -60.61 -19.98
CA ASN A 720 -6.93 -59.42 -20.80
C ASN A 720 -6.24 -58.14 -20.27
N GLU A 721 -6.24 -57.94 -18.94
CA GLU A 721 -5.62 -56.78 -18.36
C GLU A 721 -4.07 -56.84 -18.39
N ALA A 722 -3.50 -58.08 -18.31
CA ALA A 722 -2.05 -58.29 -18.50
C ALA A 722 -1.60 -57.99 -19.94
N GLU A 723 -2.42 -58.43 -20.94
CA GLU A 723 -2.14 -58.11 -22.34
C GLU A 723 -2.30 -56.59 -22.62
N ARG A 724 -3.28 -55.96 -22.00
CA ARG A 724 -3.46 -54.51 -22.09
C ARG A 724 -2.28 -53.76 -21.51
N LEU A 725 -1.79 -54.17 -20.36
CA LEU A 725 -0.60 -53.62 -19.71
C LEU A 725 0.65 -53.74 -20.57
N THR A 726 0.83 -54.93 -21.16
CA THR A 726 1.97 -55.23 -22.07
C THR A 726 1.93 -54.28 -23.29
N ARG A 727 0.77 -54.12 -23.91
CA ARG A 727 0.61 -53.20 -25.05
C ARG A 727 0.95 -51.75 -24.65
N LEU A 728 0.46 -51.27 -23.46
CA LEU A 728 0.73 -49.92 -22.99
C LEU A 728 2.23 -49.67 -22.72
N ILE A 729 2.91 -50.63 -22.10
CA ILE A 729 4.36 -50.58 -21.87
C ILE A 729 5.09 -50.50 -23.21
N ASN A 730 4.74 -51.32 -24.19
CA ASN A 730 5.41 -51.28 -25.51
C ASN A 730 5.16 -49.94 -26.21
N GLN A 731 3.98 -49.35 -26.11
CA GLN A 731 3.70 -48.03 -26.67
C GLN A 731 4.55 -46.94 -26.04
N ILE A 732 4.75 -46.95 -24.71
CA ILE A 732 5.59 -46.00 -23.99
C ILE A 732 7.05 -46.16 -24.40
N LEU A 733 7.55 -47.40 -24.52
CA LEU A 733 8.92 -47.70 -24.95
C LEU A 733 9.18 -47.28 -26.40
N ASP A 734 8.25 -47.53 -27.30
CA ASP A 734 8.33 -47.09 -28.69
C ASP A 734 8.36 -45.58 -28.78
N MET A 735 7.55 -44.89 -28.01
CA MET A 735 7.52 -43.43 -27.95
C MET A 735 8.85 -42.88 -27.43
N ALA A 736 9.40 -43.44 -26.36
CA ALA A 736 10.70 -43.05 -25.82
C ALA A 736 11.86 -43.24 -26.80
N LYS A 737 11.80 -44.34 -27.60
CA LYS A 737 12.78 -44.59 -28.67
C LYS A 737 12.67 -43.56 -29.81
N LEU A 738 11.45 -43.21 -30.21
CA LEU A 738 11.18 -42.18 -31.23
C LEU A 738 11.69 -40.80 -30.78
N GLU A 739 11.39 -40.40 -29.52
CA GLU A 739 11.83 -39.11 -28.98
C GLU A 739 13.34 -38.97 -28.80
N SER A 740 14.00 -40.06 -28.43
CA SER A 740 15.47 -40.06 -28.29
C SER A 740 16.22 -40.15 -29.62
N GLY A 741 15.50 -40.21 -30.75
CA GLY A 741 16.11 -40.38 -32.08
C GLY A 741 16.80 -41.73 -32.27
N ARG A 742 16.55 -42.70 -31.39
CA ARG A 742 17.15 -44.08 -31.43
C ARG A 742 16.24 -45.10 -32.11
N ALA A 743 15.18 -44.68 -32.77
CA ALA A 743 14.35 -45.58 -33.54
C ALA A 743 15.11 -46.07 -34.78
N GLU A 744 15.30 -47.37 -34.90
CA GLU A 744 15.84 -47.97 -36.11
C GLU A 744 14.71 -48.10 -37.13
N TRP A 745 14.87 -47.46 -38.30
CA TRP A 745 13.91 -47.52 -39.40
C TRP A 745 14.39 -48.53 -40.44
N THR A 746 13.57 -49.54 -40.70
CA THR A 746 13.82 -50.51 -41.77
C THR A 746 13.11 -50.05 -43.03
N THR A 747 13.68 -49.02 -43.70
CA THR A 747 13.06 -48.45 -44.92
C THR A 747 13.31 -49.36 -46.11
N GLY A 748 12.25 -49.59 -46.90
CA GLY A 748 12.27 -50.31 -48.15
C GLY A 748 11.11 -49.87 -49.04
N ASP A 749 11.10 -50.44 -50.24
CA ASP A 749 10.02 -50.24 -51.20
C ASP A 749 8.79 -50.98 -50.74
N VAL A 750 7.70 -50.27 -50.38
CA VAL A 750 6.48 -50.84 -49.82
C VAL A 750 5.29 -50.48 -50.69
N ASP A 751 4.52 -51.49 -51.13
CA ASP A 751 3.22 -51.31 -51.74
C ASP A 751 2.18 -50.98 -50.67
N ILE A 752 1.72 -49.72 -50.63
CA ILE A 752 0.73 -49.22 -49.66
C ILE A 752 -0.62 -49.99 -49.81
N GLY A 753 -0.99 -50.36 -51.06
CA GLY A 753 -2.23 -51.09 -51.30
C GLY A 753 -2.19 -52.46 -50.66
N GLU A 754 -1.02 -53.13 -50.68
CA GLU A 754 -0.81 -54.39 -50.02
C GLU A 754 -0.92 -54.31 -48.52
N VAL A 755 -0.24 -53.33 -47.91
CA VAL A 755 -0.30 -53.04 -46.42
C VAL A 755 -1.75 -52.81 -46.01
N VAL A 756 -2.51 -52.03 -46.75
CA VAL A 756 -3.87 -51.69 -46.42
C VAL A 756 -4.76 -52.96 -46.49
N ARG A 757 -4.65 -53.76 -47.59
CA ARG A 757 -5.41 -55.00 -47.79
C ARG A 757 -5.12 -56.02 -46.69
N GLU A 758 -3.83 -56.21 -46.34
CA GLU A 758 -3.44 -57.15 -45.30
C GLU A 758 -3.96 -56.70 -43.93
N THR A 759 -3.87 -55.44 -43.64
CA THR A 759 -4.35 -54.86 -42.35
C THR A 759 -5.89 -55.03 -42.28
N MET A 760 -6.63 -54.73 -43.34
CA MET A 760 -8.08 -54.93 -43.41
C MET A 760 -8.45 -56.36 -43.24
N ALA A 761 -7.74 -57.30 -43.89
CA ALA A 761 -7.95 -58.74 -43.72
C ALA A 761 -7.71 -59.20 -42.32
N SER A 762 -6.65 -58.75 -41.66
CA SER A 762 -6.32 -59.09 -40.26
C SER A 762 -7.38 -58.58 -39.24
N LEU A 763 -7.97 -57.43 -39.48
CA LEU A 763 -9.00 -56.85 -38.63
C LEU A 763 -10.43 -57.24 -39.04
N GLY A 764 -10.60 -57.97 -40.19
CA GLY A 764 -11.91 -58.28 -40.72
C GLY A 764 -12.83 -59.09 -39.77
N GLN A 765 -12.25 -59.90 -38.85
CA GLN A 765 -13.07 -60.55 -37.82
C GLN A 765 -13.60 -59.53 -36.78
N LEU A 766 -12.80 -58.55 -36.37
CA LEU A 766 -13.20 -57.52 -35.42
C LEU A 766 -14.38 -56.68 -35.96
N PHE A 767 -14.35 -56.36 -37.25
CA PHE A 767 -15.45 -55.67 -37.93
C PHE A 767 -16.73 -56.50 -37.97
N ARG A 768 -16.63 -57.81 -38.30
CA ARG A 768 -17.79 -58.74 -38.31
C ARG A 768 -18.38 -58.90 -36.93
N ASP A 769 -17.55 -59.06 -35.90
CA ASP A 769 -18.04 -59.28 -34.53
C ASP A 769 -18.79 -58.04 -33.98
N ARG A 770 -18.52 -56.83 -34.53
CA ARG A 770 -19.24 -55.62 -34.19
C ARG A 770 -20.34 -55.22 -35.19
N GLY A 771 -20.59 -56.01 -36.23
CA GLY A 771 -21.62 -55.71 -37.23
C GLY A 771 -21.25 -54.44 -38.08
N VAL A 772 -19.99 -54.07 -38.20
CA VAL A 772 -19.52 -52.86 -38.90
C VAL A 772 -19.13 -53.23 -40.32
N THR A 773 -19.67 -52.53 -41.31
CA THR A 773 -19.33 -52.69 -42.74
C THR A 773 -17.98 -52.02 -43.05
N LEU A 774 -17.05 -52.83 -43.61
CA LEU A 774 -15.74 -52.32 -44.02
C LEU A 774 -15.65 -52.37 -45.57
N GLU A 775 -15.56 -51.16 -46.20
CA GLU A 775 -15.46 -51.03 -47.64
C GLU A 775 -14.09 -50.46 -47.99
N SER A 776 -13.62 -50.75 -49.22
CA SER A 776 -12.32 -50.23 -49.67
C SER A 776 -12.27 -49.84 -51.14
N GLU A 777 -11.61 -48.78 -51.40
CA GLU A 777 -11.23 -48.36 -52.77
C GLU A 777 -9.69 -48.35 -52.88
N VAL A 778 -9.13 -49.57 -53.02
CA VAL A 778 -7.67 -49.75 -53.08
C VAL A 778 -7.29 -50.24 -54.48
N PRO A 779 -6.37 -49.57 -55.21
CA PRO A 779 -5.93 -50.03 -56.52
C PRO A 779 -5.39 -51.50 -56.49
N ALA A 780 -5.65 -52.23 -57.57
CA ALA A 780 -5.16 -53.64 -57.66
C ALA A 780 -3.65 -53.75 -57.60
N VAL A 781 -2.93 -52.73 -58.15
CA VAL A 781 -1.49 -52.53 -57.95
C VAL A 781 -1.36 -51.25 -57.19
N GLY A 782 -0.92 -51.35 -55.96
CA GLY A 782 -0.78 -50.11 -55.07
C GLY A 782 0.43 -49.32 -55.45
N PRO A 783 0.41 -48.00 -55.12
CA PRO A 783 1.58 -47.13 -55.27
C PRO A 783 2.68 -47.57 -54.28
N VAL A 784 3.92 -47.58 -54.76
CA VAL A 784 5.10 -47.94 -53.95
C VAL A 784 5.69 -46.72 -53.34
N VAL A 785 5.98 -46.77 -52.04
CA VAL A 785 6.60 -45.70 -51.25
C VAL A 785 7.84 -46.24 -50.57
N LEU A 786 8.83 -45.37 -50.36
CA LEU A 786 10.00 -45.70 -49.51
C LEU A 786 9.63 -45.52 -48.06
N ALA A 787 9.32 -46.59 -47.35
CA ALA A 787 8.87 -46.49 -45.95
C ALA A 787 9.23 -47.80 -45.18
N ASP A 788 8.91 -47.79 -43.87
CA ASP A 788 8.98 -48.98 -43.03
C ASP A 788 7.61 -49.66 -43.00
N ARG A 789 7.55 -50.89 -43.55
CA ARG A 789 6.30 -51.66 -43.66
C ARG A 789 5.59 -51.89 -42.33
N ASP A 790 6.36 -52.24 -41.31
CA ASP A 790 5.81 -52.55 -39.99
C ASP A 790 5.20 -51.33 -39.33
N ARG A 791 5.84 -50.18 -39.49
CA ARG A 791 5.32 -48.89 -38.97
C ARG A 791 4.08 -48.42 -39.73
N LEU A 792 4.05 -48.56 -41.05
CA LEU A 792 2.83 -48.29 -41.83
C LEU A 792 1.68 -49.23 -41.43
N THR A 793 1.97 -50.52 -41.25
CA THR A 793 0.98 -51.48 -40.74
C THR A 793 0.46 -51.08 -39.38
N GLN A 794 1.32 -50.60 -38.45
CA GLN A 794 0.93 -50.14 -37.14
C GLN A 794 0.03 -48.91 -37.20
N VAL A 795 0.33 -47.95 -38.09
CA VAL A 795 -0.52 -46.78 -38.33
C VAL A 795 -1.91 -47.20 -38.82
N MET A 796 -1.95 -48.10 -39.78
CA MET A 796 -3.25 -48.59 -40.34
C MET A 796 -4.07 -49.35 -39.30
N ILE A 797 -3.43 -50.21 -38.48
CA ILE A 797 -4.09 -50.88 -37.34
C ILE A 797 -4.69 -49.89 -36.38
N ASN A 798 -3.96 -48.85 -36.01
CA ASN A 798 -4.41 -47.82 -35.08
C ASN A 798 -5.62 -47.06 -35.65
N LEU A 799 -5.59 -46.64 -36.90
CA LEU A 799 -6.67 -45.90 -37.51
C LEU A 799 -7.93 -46.79 -37.66
N LEU A 800 -7.79 -48.00 -38.16
CA LEU A 800 -8.94 -48.94 -38.35
C LEU A 800 -9.53 -49.38 -37.02
N SER A 801 -8.69 -49.65 -35.99
CA SER A 801 -9.19 -50.04 -34.67
C SER A 801 -9.92 -48.87 -34.00
N ASN A 802 -9.48 -47.62 -34.20
CA ASN A 802 -10.21 -46.46 -33.74
C ASN A 802 -11.55 -46.28 -34.48
N ALA A 803 -11.54 -46.40 -35.81
CA ALA A 803 -12.75 -46.29 -36.60
C ALA A 803 -13.83 -47.30 -36.11
N VAL A 804 -13.48 -48.56 -35.97
CA VAL A 804 -14.43 -49.64 -35.52
C VAL A 804 -14.91 -49.44 -34.08
N LYS A 805 -14.14 -48.76 -33.28
CA LYS A 805 -14.45 -48.45 -31.87
C LYS A 805 -15.50 -47.36 -31.72
N PHE A 806 -15.45 -46.34 -32.58
CA PHE A 806 -16.28 -45.14 -32.45
C PHE A 806 -17.52 -45.13 -33.36
N VAL A 807 -17.65 -46.06 -34.30
CA VAL A 807 -18.89 -46.18 -35.11
C VAL A 807 -19.98 -46.91 -34.33
N PRO A 808 -21.25 -46.65 -34.65
CA PRO A 808 -22.40 -47.39 -34.06
C PRO A 808 -22.37 -48.89 -34.42
N ALA A 809 -22.67 -49.73 -33.43
CA ALA A 809 -22.83 -51.18 -33.68
C ALA A 809 -23.97 -51.42 -34.68
N ASP A 810 -23.80 -52.40 -35.56
CA ASP A 810 -24.74 -52.84 -36.57
C ASP A 810 -25.08 -51.87 -37.73
N THR A 811 -24.70 -50.59 -37.62
CA THR A 811 -24.90 -49.60 -38.71
C THR A 811 -23.62 -48.82 -39.07
N GLY A 812 -22.52 -49.19 -38.43
CA GLY A 812 -21.21 -48.61 -38.68
C GLY A 812 -20.70 -48.91 -40.09
N LEU A 813 -20.17 -47.88 -40.73
CA LEU A 813 -19.53 -47.94 -42.03
C LEU A 813 -18.13 -47.34 -41.91
N VAL A 814 -17.13 -48.08 -42.36
CA VAL A 814 -15.75 -47.57 -42.47
C VAL A 814 -15.28 -47.80 -43.91
N MET A 815 -14.85 -46.69 -44.54
CA MET A 815 -14.33 -46.66 -45.91
C MET A 815 -12.84 -46.39 -45.90
N VAL A 816 -12.06 -47.17 -46.63
CA VAL A 816 -10.61 -46.97 -46.78
C VAL A 816 -10.27 -46.66 -48.24
N ARG A 817 -9.64 -45.53 -48.53
CA ARG A 817 -9.24 -45.13 -49.86
C ARG A 817 -7.73 -44.98 -49.95
N VAL A 818 -7.15 -45.41 -51.04
CA VAL A 818 -5.74 -45.21 -51.37
C VAL A 818 -5.65 -44.50 -52.72
N MET A 819 -5.17 -43.27 -52.64
CA MET A 819 -5.12 -42.35 -53.83
C MET A 819 -3.71 -41.86 -54.07
N PRO A 820 -3.13 -42.11 -55.27
CA PRO A 820 -1.88 -41.47 -55.63
C PRO A 820 -2.16 -40.01 -56.02
N LEU A 821 -1.42 -39.08 -55.42
CA LEU A 821 -1.52 -37.65 -55.63
C LEU A 821 -0.16 -37.11 -56.08
N GLY A 822 0.15 -37.24 -57.38
CA GLY A 822 1.43 -36.76 -57.93
C GLY A 822 2.63 -37.45 -57.32
N ASN A 823 3.34 -36.82 -56.43
CA ASN A 823 4.56 -37.36 -55.74
C ASN A 823 4.25 -37.87 -54.33
N GLU A 824 2.98 -37.89 -53.92
CA GLU A 824 2.53 -38.35 -52.63
C GLU A 824 1.47 -39.43 -52.75
N VAL A 825 1.31 -40.28 -51.74
CA VAL A 825 0.19 -41.22 -51.63
C VAL A 825 -0.64 -40.83 -50.43
N ARG A 826 -1.93 -40.61 -50.66
CA ARG A 826 -2.89 -40.34 -49.59
C ARG A 826 -3.69 -41.62 -49.25
N VAL A 827 -3.68 -41.96 -48.00
CA VAL A 827 -4.54 -43.03 -47.44
C VAL A 827 -5.58 -42.36 -46.56
N GLU A 828 -6.86 -42.56 -46.89
CA GLU A 828 -7.98 -42.05 -46.11
C GLU A 828 -8.70 -43.17 -45.44
N VAL A 829 -9.00 -42.99 -44.14
CA VAL A 829 -9.91 -43.88 -43.38
C VAL A 829 -11.07 -42.98 -42.93
N GLU A 830 -12.22 -43.20 -43.49
CA GLU A 830 -13.44 -42.45 -43.18
C GLU A 830 -14.44 -43.34 -42.40
N ASP A 831 -14.98 -42.81 -41.35
CA ASP A 831 -15.96 -43.51 -40.52
C ASP A 831 -17.22 -42.64 -40.32
N ASN A 832 -18.38 -43.32 -40.05
CA ASN A 832 -19.65 -42.64 -39.82
C ASN A 832 -19.93 -42.46 -38.30
N GLY A 833 -18.91 -42.37 -37.48
CA GLY A 833 -18.99 -42.10 -36.04
C GLY A 833 -19.41 -40.65 -35.68
N PRO A 834 -19.37 -40.27 -34.42
CA PRO A 834 -19.86 -38.97 -33.95
C PRO A 834 -19.01 -37.78 -34.44
N GLY A 835 -17.83 -38.04 -35.01
CA GLY A 835 -16.92 -37.02 -35.46
C GLY A 835 -16.19 -36.33 -34.29
N LEU A 836 -15.41 -35.29 -34.62
CA LEU A 836 -14.61 -34.50 -33.68
C LEU A 836 -14.97 -33.02 -33.80
N THR A 837 -14.98 -32.30 -32.71
CA THR A 837 -15.11 -30.83 -32.73
C THR A 837 -13.79 -30.20 -33.24
N ALA A 838 -13.86 -28.94 -33.68
CA ALA A 838 -12.68 -28.20 -34.14
C ALA A 838 -11.57 -28.07 -33.06
N GLU A 839 -11.97 -27.98 -31.79
CA GLU A 839 -11.08 -27.94 -30.66
C GLU A 839 -10.43 -29.32 -30.40
N GLU A 840 -11.20 -30.39 -30.45
CA GLU A 840 -10.68 -31.76 -30.31
C GLU A 840 -9.73 -32.13 -31.44
N SER A 841 -10.07 -31.76 -32.67
CA SER A 841 -9.21 -32.01 -33.83
C SER A 841 -7.82 -31.39 -33.75
N SER A 842 -7.67 -30.27 -33.02
CA SER A 842 -6.37 -29.63 -32.83
C SER A 842 -5.46 -30.34 -31.80
N VAL A 843 -6.05 -31.11 -30.88
CA VAL A 843 -5.33 -31.70 -29.75
C VAL A 843 -5.23 -33.24 -29.77
N ILE A 844 -5.96 -33.95 -30.67
CA ILE A 844 -5.96 -35.44 -30.71
C ILE A 844 -4.60 -36.05 -31.10
N PHE A 845 -3.72 -35.28 -31.75
CA PHE A 845 -2.36 -35.71 -32.07
C PHE A 845 -1.33 -35.28 -30.99
N GLU A 846 -1.76 -34.57 -29.94
CA GLU A 846 -0.91 -34.33 -28.80
C GLU A 846 -0.77 -35.60 -27.95
N LYS A 847 0.40 -35.74 -27.34
CA LYS A 847 0.75 -36.93 -26.55
C LYS A 847 -0.19 -37.04 -25.35
N PHE A 848 -0.77 -38.22 -25.15
CA PHE A 848 -1.61 -38.56 -23.98
C PHE A 848 -2.92 -37.77 -23.86
N ARG A 849 -3.38 -37.15 -24.93
CA ARG A 849 -4.69 -36.50 -24.96
C ARG A 849 -5.76 -37.45 -25.54
N GLN A 850 -6.89 -37.50 -24.88
CA GLN A 850 -8.12 -38.18 -25.35
C GLN A 850 -9.20 -37.12 -25.57
N GLY A 851 -9.90 -37.18 -26.71
CA GLY A 851 -11.11 -36.37 -26.95
C GLY A 851 -12.27 -36.88 -26.11
N GLY A 852 -13.07 -35.97 -25.53
CA GLY A 852 -14.26 -36.31 -24.75
C GLY A 852 -14.16 -36.00 -23.26
N ASN A 853 -15.31 -35.75 -22.64
CA ASN A 853 -15.43 -35.37 -21.22
C ASN A 853 -15.09 -36.60 -20.34
N THR A 854 -13.95 -36.56 -19.65
CA THR A 854 -13.33 -37.67 -18.90
C THR A 854 -14.14 -38.22 -17.73
N MET A 855 -15.36 -37.71 -17.45
CA MET A 855 -16.17 -38.17 -16.31
C MET A 855 -17.41 -39.02 -16.67
N THR A 856 -17.88 -39.02 -17.91
CA THR A 856 -19.16 -39.67 -18.25
C THR A 856 -19.10 -40.73 -19.34
N ASP A 857 -18.08 -40.72 -20.22
CA ASP A 857 -17.99 -41.67 -21.34
C ASP A 857 -16.64 -42.39 -21.37
N LYS A 858 -16.44 -43.36 -20.46
CA LYS A 858 -15.39 -44.37 -20.67
C LYS A 858 -16.00 -45.49 -21.51
N PRO A 859 -15.62 -45.65 -22.78
CA PRO A 859 -15.93 -46.91 -23.49
C PRO A 859 -15.20 -48.04 -22.76
N GLN A 860 -15.97 -48.98 -22.24
CA GLN A 860 -15.43 -50.23 -21.70
C GLN A 860 -14.73 -50.97 -22.84
N GLY A 861 -13.43 -51.15 -22.73
CA GLY A 861 -12.64 -51.94 -23.68
C GLY A 861 -11.17 -51.60 -23.56
#